data_a696f0fdf3e2841656843055fb80a9ac
#
_entry.id   a696f0fdf3e2841656843055fb80a9ac
#
_cell.length_a   1.000
_cell.length_b   1.000
_cell.length_c   1.000
_cell.angle_alpha   90.00
_cell.angle_beta   90.00
_cell.angle_gamma   90.00
#
_symmetry.space_group_name_H-M   'P 1'
#
loop_
_entity.id
_entity.type
_entity.pdbx_description
1 polymer ?
#
loop_
_entity_poly.entity_id
_entity_poly.type
_entity_poly.pdbx_seq_one_letter_code
_entity_poly.pdbx_strand_id
1 'polypeptide(L)'
;MSLPRYFEDPQTLHVNTTPHHAYFIPFSSTESAVKKTREFSPYFTLLNGEWDFAYFESYTHLPQDFLHISFTDKIPVPSNWQNHGYDNHQYTNVNYPFPFDPPYVPIENPCGLYHRVFNVEINAEKRYLLNFEGVDSCLFVYVNHQFAGYSQISHCTSEFDITDFLQQGENHLHVLVLKWCDGSYLEDQDKFRMSGIFRDVYLLERERNYLQDFFIKTQLDQDLTKAQLHVACQFAEREQPISWQLFSPQGKLIIEQKGHAFHAEIENAQLWHAENPRLYTLILQYGSEVICQKVGLRHIEVKNGVMLFNGQAIKFKGVNRHDSDPKTGYVISREQALQDLCLMKQHNLNAIRTAHYPNAPWFTELCDEYGFYVIAESDIESHGTNAVYVESPETSILLGVKTEIDHDAIRQKTIDNYCYMARSPEFNQAILDRTYANIERDKNRPSVVIWSLGNESGYGENFEQAAAWVKQRDPSRLVHYENAIFQHSAHQNDTSNLDFHSEMYTSTEELDAYFADAQNQKSYLFCEYLHAMGNSCGDTEDYFQAMERHASACGGFVWEWCNHSPYLPNSSKMGYGGDFNDTPNDGNFCADGLVTADRQIQSNLLEYKNVYRPLRATLKNSHIELKNYLDFTDAAEAISIHYQITEDFAVIQEGQIDDLSIVPKSTALLPLPLPASNASLQILTLTYHQKTETGLIPQGHSLGFDQIILSAQSHLFVDEIKSNIQSISVSEYANLISVKVSDIEYQFDQYKGTIQQIRKAGEPWLNQPVDFNIWRAPLDNDSLMKAHWLAAGYGRAMSRVYNYRLTEQESAVEITFKLGLVAVSKARILILNVVYRIEQNGLLQINIHAEKQPHLPFLPRFGLRFFLNQGFNQVEYVGYGPTESYLDKHHATAFGRYKTTPESNHVPYLKPQENGSHYACLDVKVANSSDCFSVQSHTPFSMNVSPYSQEELCSKKHEYDLEKSGSTILCVDYKMSGVGSNSCGPALKEQYRLNETEWDWSISLQIK
;
A
#
# COMPACT_ATOMS: atom_id res chain seq x y z
N MET A 1 -2.78 -26.39 39.29
CA MET A 1 -3.51 -25.06 39.47
C MET A 1 -4.48 -24.95 38.33
N SER A 2 -5.76 -24.62 38.52
CA SER A 2 -6.68 -24.35 37.38
C SER A 2 -6.38 -22.94 36.90
N LEU A 3 -6.22 -22.77 35.58
CA LEU A 3 -6.03 -21.45 34.97
C LEU A 3 -7.32 -20.63 35.17
N PRO A 4 -7.25 -19.39 35.68
CA PRO A 4 -8.41 -18.50 35.73
C PRO A 4 -8.92 -18.20 34.33
N ARG A 5 -10.26 -18.15 34.11
CA ARG A 5 -10.84 -17.94 32.79
C ARG A 5 -11.00 -16.45 32.42
N TYR A 6 -10.01 -15.64 32.73
CA TYR A 6 -9.99 -14.21 32.38
C TYR A 6 -10.06 -13.97 30.86
N PHE A 7 -9.54 -14.92 30.08
CA PHE A 7 -9.50 -14.88 28.63
C PHE A 7 -10.85 -15.16 27.92
N GLU A 8 -11.93 -15.34 28.69
CA GLU A 8 -13.32 -15.47 28.24
C GLU A 8 -14.27 -14.58 29.10
N ASP A 9 -13.73 -13.50 29.64
CA ASP A 9 -14.46 -12.57 30.50
C ASP A 9 -14.17 -11.11 30.09
N PRO A 10 -15.00 -10.50 29.21
CA PRO A 10 -14.81 -9.14 28.69
C PRO A 10 -14.82 -8.04 29.78
N GLN A 11 -15.15 -8.39 31.04
CA GLN A 11 -15.08 -7.49 32.17
C GLN A 11 -13.74 -7.56 32.91
N THR A 12 -12.90 -8.58 32.62
CA THR A 12 -11.58 -8.78 33.21
C THR A 12 -10.48 -8.58 32.17
N LEU A 13 -10.23 -7.36 31.75
CA LEU A 13 -9.22 -7.03 30.75
C LEU A 13 -7.79 -7.12 31.30
N HIS A 14 -7.62 -6.74 32.56
CA HIS A 14 -6.34 -6.68 33.26
C HIS A 14 -6.46 -7.08 34.72
N VAL A 15 -5.41 -7.70 35.25
CA VAL A 15 -5.24 -8.01 36.67
C VAL A 15 -3.85 -7.58 37.09
N ASN A 16 -3.75 -6.68 38.08
CA ASN A 16 -2.51 -6.16 38.65
C ASN A 16 -1.60 -5.40 37.68
N THR A 17 -2.12 -4.91 36.56
CA THR A 17 -1.36 -3.96 35.71
C THR A 17 -1.35 -2.57 36.31
N THR A 18 -0.37 -1.74 35.93
CA THR A 18 -0.40 -0.31 36.18
C THR A 18 -1.39 0.37 35.19
N PRO A 19 -1.93 1.56 35.53
CA PRO A 19 -2.76 2.33 34.59
C PRO A 19 -1.96 2.73 33.34
N HIS A 20 -2.63 2.85 32.18
CA HIS A 20 -2.03 3.36 30.95
C HIS A 20 -1.44 4.76 31.17
N HIS A 21 -0.23 5.01 30.67
CA HIS A 21 0.49 6.27 30.81
C HIS A 21 1.39 6.55 29.60
N ALA A 22 1.94 7.77 29.53
CA ALA A 22 2.83 8.18 28.46
C ALA A 22 4.10 7.30 28.42
N TYR A 23 4.55 6.95 27.22
CA TYR A 23 5.81 6.21 27.06
C TYR A 23 7.00 7.13 27.24
N PHE A 24 7.90 6.77 28.14
CA PHE A 24 9.21 7.37 28.36
C PHE A 24 10.15 6.44 29.14
N ILE A 25 11.44 6.62 28.97
CA ILE A 25 12.48 5.89 29.71
C ILE A 25 13.31 6.91 30.50
N PRO A 26 13.45 6.75 31.83
CA PRO A 26 14.31 7.61 32.65
C PRO A 26 15.78 7.29 32.47
N PHE A 27 16.64 8.28 32.66
CA PHE A 27 18.09 8.20 32.65
C PHE A 27 18.68 8.81 33.92
N SER A 28 19.98 8.59 34.19
CA SER A 28 20.67 9.15 35.36
C SER A 28 21.27 10.53 35.13
N SER A 29 21.32 11.03 33.90
CA SER A 29 21.86 12.35 33.57
C SER A 29 21.21 12.93 32.31
N THR A 30 21.18 14.27 32.21
CA THR A 30 20.71 14.99 31.02
C THR A 30 21.51 14.61 29.76
N GLU A 31 22.80 14.43 29.87
CA GLU A 31 23.63 14.07 28.73
C GLU A 31 23.24 12.70 28.16
N SER A 32 23.06 11.70 29.01
CA SER A 32 22.65 10.37 28.56
C SER A 32 21.21 10.37 28.05
N ALA A 33 20.29 11.10 28.68
CA ALA A 33 18.91 11.20 28.26
C ALA A 33 18.73 11.84 26.87
N VAL A 34 19.60 12.77 26.50
CA VAL A 34 19.55 13.48 25.20
C VAL A 34 20.24 12.72 24.08
N LYS A 35 21.36 12.01 24.40
CA LYS A 35 22.28 11.47 23.37
C LYS A 35 22.20 9.97 23.18
N LYS A 36 21.58 9.21 24.09
CA LYS A 36 21.62 7.75 24.08
C LYS A 36 20.26 7.14 23.91
N THR A 37 20.23 5.93 23.33
CA THR A 37 19.01 5.10 23.25
C THR A 37 18.70 4.45 24.60
N ARG A 38 17.51 3.92 24.77
CA ARG A 38 16.95 3.40 26.02
C ARG A 38 17.82 2.31 26.68
N GLU A 39 18.52 1.51 25.87
CA GLU A 39 19.39 0.44 26.31
C GLU A 39 20.59 0.92 27.14
N PHE A 40 20.94 2.22 27.04
CA PHE A 40 22.00 2.85 27.83
C PHE A 40 21.49 3.48 29.14
N SER A 41 20.20 3.38 29.43
CA SER A 41 19.68 3.81 30.74
C SER A 41 20.09 2.81 31.82
N PRO A 42 20.66 3.28 32.97
CA PRO A 42 20.96 2.40 34.09
C PRO A 42 19.71 1.84 34.79
N TYR A 43 18.53 2.38 34.47
CA TYR A 43 17.24 1.94 35.00
C TYR A 43 16.50 0.96 34.10
N PHE A 44 17.03 0.65 32.93
CA PHE A 44 16.42 -0.20 31.92
C PHE A 44 17.21 -1.49 31.78
N THR A 45 16.58 -2.62 32.04
CA THR A 45 17.16 -3.94 31.84
C THR A 45 16.36 -4.69 30.79
N LEU A 46 16.93 -4.89 29.61
CA LEU A 46 16.31 -5.66 28.53
C LEU A 46 16.33 -7.16 28.89
N LEU A 47 15.17 -7.80 28.83
CA LEU A 47 15.01 -9.22 29.07
C LEU A 47 14.91 -10.07 27.78
N ASN A 48 15.02 -9.43 26.61
CA ASN A 48 15.05 -10.12 25.31
C ASN A 48 16.14 -11.19 25.23
N GLY A 49 16.06 -12.04 24.24
CA GLY A 49 17.03 -13.11 23.92
C GLY A 49 16.41 -14.47 23.96
N GLU A 50 17.23 -15.51 24.15
CA GLU A 50 16.75 -16.90 24.21
C GLU A 50 16.04 -17.19 25.52
N TRP A 51 14.75 -17.57 25.47
CA TRP A 51 13.95 -18.01 26.60
C TRP A 51 13.68 -19.49 26.49
N ASP A 52 13.61 -20.21 27.63
CA ASP A 52 13.09 -21.58 27.65
C ASP A 52 11.61 -21.56 27.26
N PHE A 53 11.18 -22.55 26.47
CA PHE A 53 9.86 -22.57 25.86
C PHE A 53 9.22 -23.96 25.86
N ALA A 54 7.91 -23.99 26.07
CA ALA A 54 7.08 -25.18 25.87
C ALA A 54 5.78 -24.81 25.19
N TYR A 55 5.51 -25.41 24.02
CA TYR A 55 4.29 -25.24 23.26
C TYR A 55 3.27 -26.35 23.59
N PHE A 56 2.01 -25.97 23.70
CA PHE A 56 0.88 -26.87 23.88
C PHE A 56 -0.19 -26.59 22.84
N GLU A 57 -0.70 -27.63 22.17
CA GLU A 57 -1.76 -27.50 21.15
C GLU A 57 -3.09 -26.99 21.74
N SER A 58 -3.27 -27.07 23.05
CA SER A 58 -4.41 -26.50 23.77
C SER A 58 -4.02 -26.19 25.21
N TYR A 59 -4.56 -25.14 25.80
CA TYR A 59 -4.40 -24.81 27.21
C TYR A 59 -4.91 -25.93 28.13
N THR A 60 -5.82 -26.78 27.63
CA THR A 60 -6.31 -27.96 28.37
C THR A 60 -5.26 -29.04 28.52
N HIS A 61 -4.17 -29.03 27.77
CA HIS A 61 -3.05 -29.95 27.86
C HIS A 61 -1.98 -29.49 28.87
N LEU A 62 -2.14 -28.29 29.47
CA LEU A 62 -1.21 -27.81 30.51
C LEU A 62 -1.20 -28.75 31.71
N PRO A 63 -0.02 -29.19 32.15
CA PRO A 63 0.11 -29.94 33.41
C PRO A 63 -0.43 -29.14 34.61
N GLN A 64 -0.97 -29.79 35.60
CA GLN A 64 -1.44 -29.10 36.83
C GLN A 64 -0.36 -28.26 37.49
N ASP A 65 0.91 -28.66 37.33
CA ASP A 65 2.09 -28.00 37.89
C ASP A 65 2.98 -27.46 36.76
N PHE A 66 2.38 -26.75 35.83
CA PHE A 66 3.06 -26.25 34.62
C PHE A 66 4.21 -25.26 34.91
N LEU A 67 4.25 -24.65 36.10
CA LEU A 67 5.35 -23.76 36.49
C LEU A 67 6.64 -24.52 36.89
N HIS A 68 6.57 -25.85 37.05
CA HIS A 68 7.72 -26.69 37.46
C HIS A 68 8.08 -27.74 36.39
N ILE A 69 7.64 -27.60 35.17
CA ILE A 69 8.03 -28.52 34.09
C ILE A 69 9.50 -28.31 33.70
N SER A 70 10.07 -29.34 33.11
CA SER A 70 11.39 -29.23 32.48
C SER A 70 11.23 -28.79 31.06
N PHE A 71 11.86 -27.70 30.69
CA PHE A 71 11.85 -27.18 29.30
C PHE A 71 12.87 -27.95 28.46
N THR A 72 12.47 -28.29 27.22
CA THR A 72 13.32 -28.96 26.23
C THR A 72 13.73 -28.04 25.11
N ASP A 73 12.95 -27.00 24.86
CA ASP A 73 13.11 -26.10 23.73
C ASP A 73 13.44 -24.68 24.20
N LYS A 74 13.91 -23.88 23.24
CA LYS A 74 14.16 -22.47 23.43
C LYS A 74 13.57 -21.68 22.24
N ILE A 75 13.15 -20.45 22.53
CA ILE A 75 12.63 -19.53 21.51
C ILE A 75 13.23 -18.15 21.76
N PRO A 76 13.58 -17.40 20.70
CA PRO A 76 13.95 -15.99 20.87
C PRO A 76 12.73 -15.15 21.29
N VAL A 77 12.96 -14.17 22.15
CA VAL A 77 12.00 -13.12 22.50
C VAL A 77 12.65 -11.79 22.16
N PRO A 78 12.01 -10.93 21.34
CA PRO A 78 10.68 -11.10 20.75
C PRO A 78 10.65 -12.09 19.57
N SER A 79 9.54 -12.81 19.41
CA SER A 79 9.24 -13.61 18.21
C SER A 79 7.76 -14.03 18.15
N ASN A 80 7.32 -14.42 16.94
CA ASN A 80 6.09 -15.17 16.76
C ASN A 80 6.44 -16.65 16.66
N TRP A 81 5.77 -17.52 17.42
CA TRP A 81 6.12 -18.95 17.46
C TRP A 81 5.89 -19.70 16.16
N GLN A 82 4.98 -19.20 15.27
CA GLN A 82 4.76 -19.75 13.93
C GLN A 82 6.02 -19.70 13.06
N ASN A 83 6.85 -18.66 13.22
CA ASN A 83 8.14 -18.54 12.54
C ASN A 83 9.21 -19.51 13.04
N HIS A 84 8.94 -20.22 14.15
CA HIS A 84 9.85 -21.18 14.79
C HIS A 84 9.36 -22.63 14.70
N GLY A 85 8.32 -22.89 13.88
CA GLY A 85 7.82 -24.23 13.62
C GLY A 85 6.78 -24.73 14.62
N TYR A 86 6.21 -23.86 15.44
CA TYR A 86 5.08 -24.15 16.31
C TYR A 86 3.82 -23.55 15.70
N ASP A 87 2.74 -24.33 15.61
CA ASP A 87 1.49 -23.93 14.96
C ASP A 87 1.69 -23.58 13.45
N ASN A 88 0.65 -23.16 12.74
CA ASN A 88 0.71 -22.78 11.35
C ASN A 88 0.41 -21.28 11.19
N HIS A 89 0.98 -20.67 10.16
CA HIS A 89 0.52 -19.39 9.68
C HIS A 89 -0.92 -19.53 9.15
N GLN A 90 -1.76 -18.55 9.41
CA GLN A 90 -3.12 -18.48 8.88
C GLN A 90 -3.41 -17.05 8.43
N TYR A 91 -3.93 -16.90 7.20
CA TYR A 91 -4.31 -15.60 6.67
C TYR A 91 -5.82 -15.53 6.47
N THR A 92 -6.47 -14.60 7.13
CA THR A 92 -7.85 -14.20 6.85
C THR A 92 -7.99 -12.69 6.84
N ASN A 93 -8.89 -12.18 5.99
CA ASN A 93 -9.35 -10.81 5.97
C ASN A 93 -10.74 -10.71 6.63
N VAL A 94 -11.78 -11.18 5.94
CA VAL A 94 -13.19 -11.02 6.38
C VAL A 94 -13.74 -12.17 7.19
N ASN A 95 -12.96 -13.18 7.51
CA ASN A 95 -13.42 -14.38 8.20
C ASN A 95 -12.72 -14.56 9.54
N TYR A 96 -13.48 -14.63 10.65
CA TYR A 96 -12.88 -15.11 11.89
C TYR A 96 -12.26 -16.49 11.67
N PRO A 97 -11.01 -16.74 12.10
CA PRO A 97 -10.38 -18.05 11.97
C PRO A 97 -10.90 -19.10 12.95
N PHE A 98 -11.91 -18.76 13.75
CA PHE A 98 -12.54 -19.60 14.77
C PHE A 98 -14.04 -19.33 14.84
N PRO A 99 -14.86 -20.20 15.47
CA PRO A 99 -16.32 -20.01 15.60
C PRO A 99 -16.65 -18.70 16.31
N PHE A 100 -17.62 -17.96 15.75
CA PHE A 100 -18.10 -16.73 16.37
C PHE A 100 -19.10 -17.04 17.47
N ASP A 101 -18.65 -17.06 18.72
CA ASP A 101 -19.47 -17.33 19.93
C ASP A 101 -18.97 -16.48 21.11
N PRO A 102 -18.88 -15.14 20.96
CA PRO A 102 -18.30 -14.27 21.98
C PRO A 102 -19.07 -14.36 23.31
N PRO A 103 -18.39 -14.36 24.48
CA PRO A 103 -16.94 -14.13 24.63
C PRO A 103 -16.09 -15.40 24.58
N TYR A 104 -16.67 -16.56 24.25
CA TYR A 104 -15.98 -17.86 24.33
C TYR A 104 -15.04 -18.04 23.12
N VAL A 105 -13.87 -18.62 23.39
CA VAL A 105 -12.87 -18.98 22.39
C VAL A 105 -12.76 -20.50 22.24
N PRO A 106 -12.13 -21.04 21.16
CA PRO A 106 -11.99 -22.48 20.99
C PRO A 106 -11.38 -23.15 22.22
N ILE A 107 -11.89 -24.37 22.54
CA ILE A 107 -11.29 -25.19 23.60
C ILE A 107 -9.90 -25.67 23.20
N GLU A 108 -9.71 -26.02 21.91
CA GLU A 108 -8.41 -26.26 21.29
C GLU A 108 -7.70 -24.91 21.01
N ASN A 109 -7.33 -24.24 22.09
CA ASN A 109 -6.66 -22.94 22.07
C ASN A 109 -5.17 -23.13 22.35
N PRO A 110 -4.30 -23.00 21.34
CA PRO A 110 -2.86 -23.17 21.49
C PRO A 110 -2.29 -22.19 22.51
N CYS A 111 -1.24 -22.60 23.21
CA CYS A 111 -0.55 -21.75 24.16
C CYS A 111 0.95 -22.03 24.24
N GLY A 112 1.72 -20.98 24.52
CA GLY A 112 3.15 -21.03 24.75
C GLY A 112 3.49 -20.67 26.20
N LEU A 113 4.23 -21.53 26.88
CA LEU A 113 4.81 -21.21 28.18
C LEU A 113 6.27 -20.83 28.02
N TYR A 114 6.59 -19.62 28.40
CA TYR A 114 7.92 -19.01 28.34
C TYR A 114 8.52 -18.99 29.74
N HIS A 115 9.85 -19.19 29.83
CA HIS A 115 10.57 -19.08 31.10
C HIS A 115 11.89 -18.34 30.92
N ARG A 116 12.16 -17.38 31.80
CA ARG A 116 13.40 -16.58 31.82
C ARG A 116 13.93 -16.46 33.25
N VAL A 117 15.22 -16.73 33.42
CA VAL A 117 15.93 -16.42 34.64
C VAL A 117 16.60 -15.06 34.51
N PHE A 118 16.45 -14.22 35.54
CA PHE A 118 17.08 -12.91 35.62
C PHE A 118 17.51 -12.56 37.02
N ASN A 119 18.48 -11.65 37.16
CA ASN A 119 19.04 -11.31 38.49
C ASN A 119 18.66 -9.86 38.83
N VAL A 120 18.27 -9.64 40.08
CA VAL A 120 17.95 -8.32 40.62
C VAL A 120 18.66 -8.12 41.95
N GLU A 121 19.32 -6.97 42.08
CA GLU A 121 19.78 -6.46 43.39
C GLU A 121 18.68 -5.58 43.98
N ILE A 122 17.92 -6.16 44.93
CA ILE A 122 16.77 -5.46 45.50
C ILE A 122 17.22 -4.25 46.34
N ASN A 123 16.64 -3.10 46.02
CA ASN A 123 16.73 -1.90 46.82
C ASN A 123 15.33 -1.53 47.34
N ALA A 124 15.17 -1.48 48.68
CA ALA A 124 13.90 -1.20 49.34
C ALA A 124 13.29 0.19 49.00
N GLU A 125 14.11 1.13 48.50
CA GLU A 125 13.70 2.47 48.06
C GLU A 125 13.27 2.51 46.58
N LYS A 126 13.26 1.35 45.90
CA LYS A 126 12.93 1.21 44.48
C LYS A 126 11.66 0.41 44.24
N ARG A 127 11.07 0.59 43.05
CA ARG A 127 10.07 -0.27 42.47
C ARG A 127 10.61 -0.89 41.18
N TYR A 128 10.10 -2.02 40.83
CA TYR A 128 10.52 -2.81 39.67
C TYR A 128 9.30 -3.08 38.80
N LEU A 129 9.25 -2.38 37.65
CA LEU A 129 8.14 -2.43 36.71
C LEU A 129 8.52 -3.31 35.52
N LEU A 130 7.84 -4.46 35.37
CA LEU A 130 8.00 -5.38 34.25
C LEU A 130 7.07 -4.96 33.09
N ASN A 131 7.67 -4.74 31.93
CA ASN A 131 6.98 -4.27 30.73
C ASN A 131 7.00 -5.30 29.61
N PHE A 132 5.86 -5.53 28.98
CA PHE A 132 5.69 -6.22 27.71
C PHE A 132 5.12 -5.24 26.71
N GLU A 133 5.86 -4.89 25.66
CA GLU A 133 5.40 -3.88 24.66
C GLU A 133 4.39 -4.45 23.65
N GLY A 134 4.28 -5.79 23.53
CA GLY A 134 3.30 -6.46 22.67
C GLY A 134 3.32 -7.97 22.86
N VAL A 135 2.14 -8.54 23.09
CA VAL A 135 1.93 -9.99 23.26
C VAL A 135 0.57 -10.38 22.64
N ASP A 136 0.58 -11.27 21.68
CA ASP A 136 -0.63 -11.72 20.99
C ASP A 136 -1.02 -13.14 21.47
N SER A 137 -2.20 -13.34 22.07
CA SER A 137 -3.34 -12.41 22.28
C SER A 137 -3.47 -11.96 23.74
N CYS A 138 -3.13 -12.80 24.71
CA CYS A 138 -3.18 -12.48 26.14
C CYS A 138 -2.08 -13.22 26.92
N LEU A 139 -1.74 -12.68 28.09
CA LEU A 139 -0.64 -13.23 28.90
C LEU A 139 -1.01 -13.36 30.38
N PHE A 140 -0.54 -14.45 30.98
CA PHE A 140 -0.52 -14.69 32.42
C PHE A 140 0.94 -14.62 32.90
N VAL A 141 1.23 -13.75 33.85
CA VAL A 141 2.58 -13.49 34.33
C VAL A 141 2.74 -14.10 35.73
N TYR A 142 3.81 -14.85 35.91
CA TYR A 142 4.20 -15.44 37.21
C TYR A 142 5.65 -15.09 37.50
N VAL A 143 5.92 -14.59 38.71
CA VAL A 143 7.27 -14.29 39.19
C VAL A 143 7.54 -15.15 40.40
N ASN A 144 8.64 -15.90 40.41
CA ASN A 144 8.98 -16.84 41.47
C ASN A 144 7.83 -17.79 41.83
N HIS A 145 7.14 -18.31 40.78
CA HIS A 145 5.97 -19.22 40.86
C HIS A 145 4.70 -18.60 41.50
N GLN A 146 4.68 -17.28 41.71
CA GLN A 146 3.51 -16.57 42.22
C GLN A 146 2.84 -15.83 41.07
N PHE A 147 1.50 -15.88 41.02
CA PHE A 147 0.73 -15.14 40.01
C PHE A 147 0.90 -13.65 40.23
N ALA A 148 1.53 -12.97 39.26
CA ALA A 148 1.76 -11.51 39.29
C ALA A 148 0.66 -10.75 38.60
N GLY A 149 0.08 -11.29 37.49
CA GLY A 149 -1.02 -10.61 36.79
C GLY A 149 -1.42 -11.23 35.46
N TYR A 150 -2.44 -10.63 34.87
CA TYR A 150 -3.01 -10.95 33.56
C TYR A 150 -3.22 -9.67 32.74
N SER A 151 -3.06 -9.76 31.44
CA SER A 151 -3.39 -8.68 30.50
C SER A 151 -3.76 -9.22 29.13
N GLN A 152 -4.55 -8.45 28.40
CA GLN A 152 -4.85 -8.63 26.99
C GLN A 152 -4.63 -7.29 26.24
N ILE A 153 -4.94 -7.19 24.96
CA ILE A 153 -4.62 -6.16 23.98
C ILE A 153 -3.22 -6.37 23.40
N SER A 154 -3.19 -7.00 22.22
CA SER A 154 -1.95 -7.51 21.64
C SER A 154 -0.88 -6.46 21.37
N HIS A 155 -1.28 -5.26 20.89
CA HIS A 155 -0.35 -4.23 20.41
C HIS A 155 -0.12 -3.08 21.41
N CYS A 156 -0.60 -3.23 22.66
CA CYS A 156 -0.41 -2.23 23.71
C CYS A 156 0.56 -2.72 24.78
N THR A 157 1.20 -1.79 25.48
CA THR A 157 2.11 -2.13 26.57
C THR A 157 1.35 -2.61 27.80
N SER A 158 1.73 -3.76 28.32
CA SER A 158 1.29 -4.29 29.63
C SER A 158 2.41 -4.10 30.64
N GLU A 159 2.19 -3.28 31.66
CA GLU A 159 3.15 -3.00 32.71
C GLU A 159 2.66 -3.55 34.06
N PHE A 160 3.55 -4.26 34.78
CA PHE A 160 3.27 -4.89 36.08
C PHE A 160 4.27 -4.41 37.13
N ASP A 161 3.80 -3.94 38.29
CA ASP A 161 4.68 -3.74 39.46
C ASP A 161 4.96 -5.09 40.11
N ILE A 162 6.15 -5.62 39.88
CA ILE A 162 6.57 -6.92 40.40
C ILE A 162 7.42 -6.84 41.69
N THR A 163 7.53 -5.67 42.31
CA THR A 163 8.40 -5.39 43.46
C THR A 163 8.22 -6.39 44.57
N ASP A 164 6.98 -6.73 44.96
CA ASP A 164 6.67 -7.61 46.07
C ASP A 164 6.88 -9.10 45.73
N PHE A 165 7.08 -9.47 44.48
CA PHE A 165 7.31 -10.81 43.99
C PHE A 165 8.78 -11.17 43.86
N LEU A 166 9.70 -10.17 43.89
CA LEU A 166 11.12 -10.36 43.68
C LEU A 166 11.84 -10.88 44.92
N GLN A 167 12.92 -11.62 44.69
CA GLN A 167 13.90 -12.04 45.72
C GLN A 167 15.31 -11.56 45.37
N GLN A 168 16.17 -11.43 46.36
CA GLN A 168 17.55 -10.96 46.12
C GLN A 168 18.31 -11.96 45.25
N GLY A 169 18.90 -11.50 44.17
CA GLY A 169 19.67 -12.32 43.26
C GLY A 169 18.80 -12.91 42.15
N GLU A 170 18.81 -14.24 42.01
CA GLU A 170 18.14 -14.96 40.93
C GLU A 170 16.60 -14.96 41.09
N ASN A 171 15.90 -14.64 39.99
CA ASN A 171 14.44 -14.63 39.90
C ASN A 171 13.97 -15.42 38.68
N HIS A 172 12.83 -16.07 38.76
CA HIS A 172 12.21 -16.86 37.71
C HIS A 172 10.95 -16.17 37.22
N LEU A 173 10.94 -15.79 35.93
CA LEU A 173 9.77 -15.25 35.23
C LEU A 173 9.16 -16.33 34.33
N HIS A 174 7.90 -16.68 34.57
CA HIS A 174 7.11 -17.51 33.66
C HIS A 174 6.01 -16.67 33.05
N VAL A 175 5.81 -16.79 31.71
CA VAL A 175 4.75 -16.13 30.97
C VAL A 175 3.99 -17.18 30.14
N LEU A 176 2.71 -17.35 30.45
CA LEU A 176 1.83 -18.19 29.63
C LEU A 176 1.06 -17.28 28.67
N VAL A 177 1.22 -17.53 27.39
CA VAL A 177 0.53 -16.79 26.30
C VAL A 177 -0.46 -17.73 25.64
N LEU A 178 -1.72 -17.30 25.49
CA LEU A 178 -2.75 -18.01 24.74
C LEU A 178 -2.90 -17.39 23.34
N LYS A 179 -3.18 -18.23 22.34
CA LYS A 179 -3.43 -17.79 20.96
C LYS A 179 -4.71 -16.96 20.85
N TRP A 180 -5.77 -17.34 21.56
CA TRP A 180 -7.08 -16.71 21.50
C TRP A 180 -7.56 -16.29 22.90
N CYS A 181 -8.19 -15.13 22.96
CA CYS A 181 -8.95 -14.64 24.10
C CYS A 181 -10.21 -13.89 23.60
N ASP A 182 -11.09 -13.49 24.49
CA ASP A 182 -12.26 -12.67 24.15
C ASP A 182 -11.89 -11.37 23.44
N GLY A 183 -10.69 -10.82 23.71
CA GLY A 183 -10.10 -9.70 22.95
C GLY A 183 -9.85 -10.00 21.47
N SER A 184 -9.66 -11.26 21.09
CA SER A 184 -9.45 -11.66 19.69
C SER A 184 -10.66 -11.37 18.77
N TYR A 185 -11.86 -11.17 19.33
CA TYR A 185 -13.02 -10.71 18.59
C TYR A 185 -12.94 -9.23 18.20
N LEU A 186 -12.04 -8.45 18.79
CA LEU A 186 -11.73 -7.05 18.48
C LEU A 186 -10.37 -6.89 17.79
N GLU A 187 -9.71 -7.99 17.43
CA GLU A 187 -8.40 -8.01 16.78
C GLU A 187 -8.45 -8.86 15.49
N ASP A 188 -9.48 -8.60 14.66
CA ASP A 188 -9.75 -9.32 13.41
C ASP A 188 -9.17 -8.59 12.18
N GLN A 189 -7.98 -8.02 12.32
CA GLN A 189 -7.31 -7.25 11.27
C GLN A 189 -6.95 -8.12 10.07
N ASP A 190 -6.93 -7.49 8.87
CA ASP A 190 -6.49 -8.08 7.61
C ASP A 190 -4.98 -8.36 7.61
N LYS A 191 -4.57 -9.45 8.25
CA LYS A 191 -3.16 -9.87 8.36
C LYS A 191 -3.05 -11.36 8.68
N PHE A 192 -1.84 -11.92 8.54
CA PHE A 192 -1.56 -13.25 9.06
C PHE A 192 -1.81 -13.30 10.58
N ARG A 193 -2.36 -14.39 11.07
CA ARG A 193 -2.56 -14.65 12.50
C ARG A 193 -1.29 -15.27 13.07
N MET A 194 -0.59 -14.52 13.91
CA MET A 194 0.65 -14.94 14.56
C MET A 194 0.58 -14.60 16.02
N SER A 195 1.22 -15.41 16.87
CA SER A 195 1.10 -15.31 18.30
C SER A 195 2.45 -15.35 19.00
N GLY A 196 2.50 -14.92 20.25
CA GLY A 196 3.68 -14.92 21.08
C GLY A 196 4.06 -13.54 21.61
N ILE A 197 5.22 -13.46 22.25
CA ILE A 197 5.80 -12.20 22.74
C ILE A 197 6.56 -11.57 21.56
N PHE A 198 5.95 -10.62 20.85
CA PHE A 198 6.48 -10.11 19.58
C PHE A 198 7.12 -8.71 19.65
N ARG A 199 7.08 -8.06 20.82
CA ARG A 199 7.82 -6.82 21.11
C ARG A 199 8.67 -6.98 22.35
N ASP A 200 9.46 -5.96 22.67
CA ASP A 200 10.44 -6.00 23.74
C ASP A 200 9.83 -6.27 25.11
N VAL A 201 10.59 -7.03 25.92
CA VAL A 201 10.33 -7.27 27.34
C VAL A 201 11.48 -6.67 28.13
N TYR A 202 11.15 -5.82 29.12
CA TYR A 202 12.15 -5.16 29.93
C TYR A 202 11.67 -4.88 31.36
N LEU A 203 12.63 -4.72 32.25
CA LEU A 203 12.42 -4.27 33.61
C LEU A 203 12.88 -2.83 33.75
N LEU A 204 12.03 -1.99 34.36
CA LEU A 204 12.39 -0.63 34.78
C LEU A 204 12.57 -0.61 36.30
N GLU A 205 13.74 -0.16 36.74
CA GLU A 205 14.00 0.21 38.13
C GLU A 205 13.63 1.69 38.33
N ARG A 206 12.67 1.98 39.20
CA ARG A 206 12.15 3.30 39.43
C ARG A 206 12.31 3.70 40.88
N GLU A 207 12.34 5.01 41.18
CA GLU A 207 12.21 5.49 42.56
C GLU A 207 10.88 5.03 43.16
N ARG A 208 10.82 4.81 44.49
CA ARG A 208 9.56 4.34 45.11
C ARG A 208 8.38 5.27 44.81
N ASN A 209 8.58 6.58 44.90
CA ASN A 209 7.62 7.59 44.46
C ASN A 209 8.05 8.18 43.13
N TYR A 210 7.91 7.45 42.04
CA TYR A 210 8.32 7.86 40.67
C TYR A 210 7.28 8.74 39.99
N LEU A 211 7.72 9.48 38.96
CA LEU A 211 6.82 10.13 37.99
C LEU A 211 6.17 9.05 37.14
N GLN A 212 4.85 8.84 37.35
CA GLN A 212 4.10 7.79 36.65
C GLN A 212 3.67 8.25 35.27
N ASP A 213 3.20 9.49 35.15
CA ASP A 213 2.66 10.03 33.92
C ASP A 213 2.89 11.54 33.81
N PHE A 214 2.95 12.02 32.56
CA PHE A 214 2.87 13.46 32.29
C PHE A 214 2.18 13.72 30.94
N PHE A 215 1.52 14.88 30.84
CA PHE A 215 0.85 15.35 29.63
C PHE A 215 1.31 16.73 29.23
N ILE A 216 1.84 16.87 28.02
CA ILE A 216 2.30 18.11 27.41
C ILE A 216 1.18 18.70 26.57
N LYS A 217 0.76 19.92 26.90
CA LYS A 217 -0.21 20.70 26.12
C LYS A 217 0.47 21.94 25.57
N THR A 218 0.31 22.15 24.25
CA THR A 218 0.84 23.32 23.55
C THR A 218 -0.32 24.15 23.01
N GLN A 219 -0.22 25.47 23.14
CA GLN A 219 -1.19 26.40 22.57
C GLN A 219 -0.46 27.52 21.86
N LEU A 220 -0.77 27.71 20.58
CA LEU A 220 -0.24 28.80 19.77
C LEU A 220 -1.19 30.01 19.79
N ASP A 221 -0.62 31.20 19.63
CA ASP A 221 -1.40 32.42 19.40
C ASP A 221 -2.00 32.43 17.99
N GLN A 222 -2.84 33.42 17.69
CA GLN A 222 -3.51 33.51 16.39
C GLN A 222 -2.54 33.72 15.21
N ASP A 223 -1.42 34.39 15.47
CA ASP A 223 -0.39 34.67 14.46
C ASP A 223 0.65 33.54 14.35
N LEU A 224 0.52 32.47 15.15
CA LEU A 224 1.42 31.30 15.20
C LEU A 224 2.89 31.68 15.51
N THR A 225 3.11 32.80 16.16
CA THR A 225 4.45 33.33 16.48
C THR A 225 4.84 33.08 17.93
N LYS A 226 3.87 32.86 18.82
CA LYS A 226 4.08 32.57 20.23
C LYS A 226 3.41 31.29 20.63
N ALA A 227 4.04 30.57 21.54
CA ALA A 227 3.49 29.35 22.10
C ALA A 227 3.46 29.39 23.63
N GLN A 228 2.41 28.84 24.20
CA GLN A 228 2.35 28.46 25.61
C GLN A 228 2.52 26.95 25.72
N LEU A 229 3.40 26.52 26.60
CA LEU A 229 3.66 25.13 26.92
C LEU A 229 3.26 24.88 28.37
N HIS A 230 2.36 23.92 28.57
CA HIS A 230 1.92 23.47 29.87
C HIS A 230 2.15 21.98 30.05
N VAL A 231 2.74 21.54 31.17
CA VAL A 231 2.94 20.14 31.49
C VAL A 231 2.33 19.83 32.85
N ALA A 232 1.38 18.89 32.84
CA ALA A 232 0.81 18.30 34.05
C ALA A 232 1.50 16.97 34.33
N CYS A 233 1.78 16.67 35.61
CA CYS A 233 2.47 15.47 36.04
C CYS A 233 1.63 14.71 37.06
N GLN A 234 1.78 13.39 37.06
CA GLN A 234 1.19 12.47 38.04
C GLN A 234 2.28 11.59 38.62
N PHE A 235 2.37 11.51 39.93
CA PHE A 235 3.30 10.66 40.67
C PHE A 235 2.61 9.44 41.25
N ALA A 236 3.37 8.36 41.48
CA ALA A 236 2.86 7.10 42.01
C ALA A 236 2.23 7.25 43.40
N GLU A 237 2.83 8.06 44.28
CA GLU A 237 2.34 8.22 45.69
C GLU A 237 1.97 9.67 46.02
N ARG A 238 2.86 10.62 45.79
CA ARG A 238 2.63 12.04 46.13
C ARG A 238 3.36 12.99 45.18
N GLU A 239 2.78 14.15 44.95
CA GLU A 239 3.41 15.21 44.16
C GLU A 239 4.73 15.70 44.77
N GLN A 240 5.70 15.93 43.91
CA GLN A 240 7.00 16.50 44.25
C GLN A 240 7.45 17.52 43.22
N PRO A 241 8.32 18.50 43.62
CA PRO A 241 8.82 19.48 42.67
C PRO A 241 9.84 18.85 41.71
N ILE A 242 9.66 19.18 40.42
CA ILE A 242 10.55 18.77 39.31
C ILE A 242 11.43 19.95 38.94
N SER A 243 12.68 19.68 38.53
CA SER A 243 13.54 20.63 37.84
C SER A 243 13.33 20.49 36.34
N TRP A 244 13.01 21.61 35.70
CA TRP A 244 12.62 21.66 34.29
C TRP A 244 13.64 22.46 33.50
N GLN A 245 14.03 21.98 32.33
CA GLN A 245 14.81 22.72 31.35
C GLN A 245 14.20 22.56 29.97
N LEU A 246 14.00 23.66 29.26
CA LEU A 246 13.51 23.66 27.88
C LEU A 246 14.61 24.21 26.95
N PHE A 247 14.96 23.45 25.93
CA PHE A 247 15.94 23.83 24.92
C PHE A 247 15.25 24.05 23.55
N SER A 248 15.72 25.05 22.79
CA SER A 248 15.31 25.28 21.42
C SER A 248 15.70 24.10 20.49
N PRO A 249 15.16 24.04 19.26
CA PRO A 249 15.63 23.07 18.26
C PRO A 249 17.12 23.11 17.94
N GLN A 250 17.78 24.25 18.18
CA GLN A 250 19.24 24.44 18.02
C GLN A 250 20.04 24.13 19.30
N GLY A 251 19.38 23.58 20.34
CA GLY A 251 20.03 23.20 21.59
C GLY A 251 20.35 24.36 22.56
N LYS A 252 19.77 25.56 22.36
CA LYS A 252 19.91 26.69 23.27
C LYS A 252 18.91 26.56 24.40
N LEU A 253 19.38 26.68 25.66
CA LEU A 253 18.50 26.76 26.84
C LEU A 253 17.60 28.01 26.75
N ILE A 254 16.29 27.81 26.84
CA ILE A 254 15.26 28.87 26.79
C ILE A 254 14.77 29.18 28.20
N ILE A 255 14.43 28.14 28.96
CA ILE A 255 13.80 28.26 30.28
C ILE A 255 14.39 27.20 31.21
N GLU A 256 14.63 27.61 32.45
CA GLU A 256 14.94 26.73 33.58
C GLU A 256 14.08 27.15 34.77
N GLN A 257 13.38 26.20 35.37
CA GLN A 257 12.53 26.45 36.54
C GLN A 257 12.42 25.20 37.42
N LYS A 258 11.87 25.40 38.64
CA LYS A 258 11.55 24.30 39.56
C LYS A 258 10.13 24.44 40.03
N GLY A 259 9.35 23.37 40.02
CA GLY A 259 7.95 23.41 40.45
C GLY A 259 7.23 22.09 40.25
N HIS A 260 5.95 22.01 40.66
CA HIS A 260 5.11 20.84 40.51
C HIS A 260 4.52 20.74 39.09
N ALA A 261 4.38 21.88 38.39
CA ALA A 261 3.96 21.97 37.01
C ALA A 261 4.89 22.87 36.21
N PHE A 262 4.89 22.72 34.90
CA PHE A 262 5.67 23.56 34.01
C PHE A 262 4.75 24.46 33.18
N HIS A 263 5.12 25.75 33.18
CA HIS A 263 4.49 26.76 32.32
C HIS A 263 5.58 27.56 31.63
N ALA A 264 5.53 27.67 30.34
CA ALA A 264 6.50 28.41 29.54
C ALA A 264 5.82 29.19 28.43
N GLU A 265 6.24 30.42 28.23
CA GLU A 265 5.96 31.21 27.02
C GLU A 265 7.17 31.18 26.11
N ILE A 266 6.97 30.87 24.85
CA ILE A 266 8.01 30.77 23.82
C ILE A 266 7.71 31.85 22.78
N GLU A 267 8.57 32.86 22.73
CA GLU A 267 8.56 33.88 21.69
C GLU A 267 9.26 33.36 20.42
N ASN A 268 8.80 33.78 19.24
CA ASN A 268 9.30 33.32 17.95
C ASN A 268 9.29 31.79 17.83
N ALA A 269 8.14 31.20 18.07
CA ALA A 269 7.90 29.77 18.05
C ALA A 269 8.32 29.14 16.71
N GLN A 270 9.16 28.12 16.76
CA GLN A 270 9.54 27.33 15.60
C GLN A 270 8.61 26.14 15.48
N LEU A 271 7.76 26.16 14.45
CA LEU A 271 6.71 25.17 14.31
C LEU A 271 7.25 23.84 13.76
N TRP A 272 6.66 22.76 14.22
CA TRP A 272 6.83 21.42 13.68
C TRP A 272 5.85 21.19 12.52
N HIS A 273 6.34 20.65 11.41
CA HIS A 273 5.53 20.11 10.30
C HIS A 273 6.34 19.06 9.51
N ALA A 274 5.67 18.27 8.66
CA ALA A 274 6.29 17.13 7.99
C ALA A 274 7.45 17.49 7.03
N GLU A 275 7.51 18.71 6.50
CA GLU A 275 8.60 19.19 5.63
C GLU A 275 9.81 19.72 6.43
N ASN A 276 9.59 20.13 7.69
CA ASN A 276 10.64 20.65 8.57
C ASN A 276 10.30 20.38 10.06
N PRO A 277 10.63 19.18 10.59
CA PRO A 277 10.20 18.72 11.90
C PRO A 277 11.04 19.34 13.03
N ARG A 278 10.77 20.60 13.37
CA ARG A 278 11.46 21.33 14.44
C ARG A 278 11.03 20.86 15.82
N LEU A 279 11.94 20.25 16.59
CA LEU A 279 11.67 19.69 17.90
C LEU A 279 12.43 20.43 18.99
N TYR A 280 11.71 20.95 19.98
CA TYR A 280 12.26 21.39 21.25
C TYR A 280 12.60 20.18 22.11
N THR A 281 13.49 20.37 23.09
CA THR A 281 13.85 19.32 24.03
C THR A 281 13.47 19.77 25.44
N LEU A 282 12.53 19.06 26.06
CA LEU A 282 12.12 19.26 27.44
C LEU A 282 12.78 18.21 28.31
N ILE A 283 13.51 18.66 29.35
CA ILE A 283 14.12 17.82 30.37
C ILE A 283 13.34 17.95 31.65
N LEU A 284 12.96 16.79 32.21
CA LEU A 284 12.33 16.67 33.53
C LEU A 284 13.33 15.92 34.42
N GLN A 285 13.78 16.57 35.51
CA GLN A 285 14.63 15.94 36.50
C GLN A 285 13.92 15.84 37.85
N TYR A 286 13.81 14.61 38.35
CA TYR A 286 13.18 14.25 39.59
C TYR A 286 14.01 13.19 40.31
N GLY A 287 14.40 13.46 41.57
CA GLY A 287 15.29 12.57 42.33
C GLY A 287 16.57 12.26 41.53
N SER A 288 16.84 11.00 41.27
CA SER A 288 17.93 10.52 40.44
C SER A 288 17.51 10.32 38.96
N GLU A 289 16.26 10.50 38.60
CA GLU A 289 15.74 10.25 37.26
C GLU A 289 15.71 11.52 36.42
N VAL A 290 16.15 11.41 35.17
CA VAL A 290 16.10 12.45 34.13
C VAL A 290 15.33 11.90 32.92
N ILE A 291 14.26 12.56 32.55
CA ILE A 291 13.44 12.24 31.40
C ILE A 291 13.67 13.29 30.32
N CYS A 292 13.88 12.85 29.07
CA CYS A 292 14.01 13.70 27.90
C CYS A 292 12.81 13.48 27.00
N GLN A 293 12.02 14.55 26.76
CA GLN A 293 10.87 14.52 25.86
C GLN A 293 11.08 15.53 24.72
N LYS A 294 10.92 15.04 23.48
CA LYS A 294 10.86 15.92 22.31
C LYS A 294 9.49 16.55 22.20
N VAL A 295 9.43 17.84 21.91
CA VAL A 295 8.20 18.64 21.84
C VAL A 295 8.14 19.37 20.50
N GLY A 296 7.12 19.11 19.72
CA GLY A 296 6.82 19.85 18.49
C GLY A 296 5.68 20.86 18.74
N LEU A 297 5.93 22.12 18.41
CA LEU A 297 4.91 23.17 18.48
C LEU A 297 4.09 23.14 17.19
N ARG A 298 2.81 22.86 17.30
CA ARG A 298 1.88 22.77 16.17
C ARG A 298 0.46 23.07 16.57
N HIS A 299 -0.35 23.45 15.57
CA HIS A 299 -1.79 23.65 15.71
C HIS A 299 -2.52 22.92 14.59
N ILE A 300 -3.60 22.21 14.93
CA ILE A 300 -4.49 21.56 13.97
C ILE A 300 -5.94 21.90 14.32
N GLU A 301 -6.72 22.28 13.32
CA GLU A 301 -8.14 22.58 13.47
C GLU A 301 -8.91 22.26 12.18
N VAL A 302 -10.23 22.09 12.30
CA VAL A 302 -11.13 22.10 11.15
C VAL A 302 -11.91 23.40 11.17
N LYS A 303 -11.78 24.21 10.12
CA LYS A 303 -12.45 25.50 10.00
C LYS A 303 -13.21 25.57 8.67
N ASN A 304 -14.53 25.80 8.77
CA ASN A 304 -15.43 25.81 7.61
C ASN A 304 -15.30 24.54 6.73
N GLY A 305 -15.19 23.37 7.36
CA GLY A 305 -15.02 22.08 6.67
C GLY A 305 -13.63 21.85 6.06
N VAL A 306 -12.67 22.73 6.27
CA VAL A 306 -11.28 22.56 5.80
C VAL A 306 -10.37 22.26 6.99
N MET A 307 -9.61 21.18 6.90
CA MET A 307 -8.56 20.85 7.87
C MET A 307 -7.35 21.77 7.65
N LEU A 308 -6.97 22.48 8.71
CA LEU A 308 -5.80 23.36 8.72
C LEU A 308 -4.74 22.81 9.67
N PHE A 309 -3.50 22.75 9.20
CA PHE A 309 -2.33 22.48 10.01
C PHE A 309 -1.41 23.71 10.00
N ASN A 310 -1.11 24.26 11.17
CA ASN A 310 -0.37 25.53 11.30
C ASN A 310 -0.93 26.63 10.39
N GLY A 311 -2.27 26.72 10.30
CA GLY A 311 -2.98 27.70 9.49
C GLY A 311 -3.03 27.43 7.98
N GLN A 312 -2.39 26.35 7.48
CA GLN A 312 -2.41 25.98 6.06
C GLN A 312 -3.30 24.75 5.82
N ALA A 313 -4.06 24.75 4.73
CA ALA A 313 -4.77 23.58 4.25
C ALA A 313 -3.74 22.59 3.66
N ILE A 314 -3.53 21.48 4.31
CA ILE A 314 -2.61 20.42 3.85
C ILE A 314 -3.37 19.26 3.20
N LYS A 315 -2.63 18.41 2.45
CA LYS A 315 -3.13 17.14 1.93
C LYS A 315 -2.26 15.99 2.48
N PHE A 316 -2.90 14.99 3.05
CA PHE A 316 -2.20 13.75 3.39
C PHE A 316 -1.86 12.99 2.12
N LYS A 317 -0.58 12.78 1.90
CA LYS A 317 0.01 11.87 0.92
C LYS A 317 0.40 10.63 1.70
N GLY A 318 -0.60 9.84 2.08
CA GLY A 318 -0.49 8.85 3.13
C GLY A 318 -0.45 7.42 2.65
N VAL A 319 -0.04 6.54 3.57
CA VAL A 319 -0.08 5.09 3.40
C VAL A 319 -0.51 4.41 4.70
N ASN A 320 -1.28 3.35 4.59
CA ASN A 320 -1.58 2.43 5.68
C ASN A 320 -0.38 1.52 5.91
N ARG A 321 -0.02 1.25 7.14
CA ARG A 321 1.16 0.45 7.46
C ARG A 321 0.89 -0.54 8.59
N HIS A 322 0.96 -1.82 8.26
CA HIS A 322 1.06 -2.92 9.20
C HIS A 322 2.52 -3.18 9.62
N ASP A 323 2.71 -3.73 10.83
CA ASP A 323 3.97 -4.34 11.22
C ASP A 323 4.07 -5.73 10.57
N SER A 324 4.84 -5.87 9.49
CA SER A 324 5.00 -7.11 8.75
C SER A 324 6.40 -7.25 8.15
N ASP A 325 7.00 -8.43 8.33
CA ASP A 325 8.27 -8.82 7.74
C ASP A 325 8.22 -10.32 7.34
N PRO A 326 8.74 -10.71 6.16
CA PRO A 326 8.61 -12.08 5.67
C PRO A 326 9.33 -13.13 6.51
N LYS A 327 10.32 -12.72 7.32
CA LYS A 327 11.14 -13.60 8.15
C LYS A 327 10.75 -13.57 9.62
N THR A 328 10.43 -12.36 10.13
CA THR A 328 10.22 -12.13 11.57
C THR A 328 8.75 -11.94 11.95
N GLY A 329 7.84 -11.92 10.97
CA GLY A 329 6.41 -11.74 11.23
C GLY A 329 6.10 -10.33 11.73
N TYR A 330 5.52 -10.22 12.94
CA TYR A 330 5.18 -8.92 13.56
C TYR A 330 6.37 -8.25 14.25
N VAL A 331 7.47 -8.95 14.39
CA VAL A 331 8.67 -8.42 15.06
C VAL A 331 9.41 -7.48 14.09
N ILE A 332 9.26 -6.20 14.32
CA ILE A 332 9.91 -5.15 13.51
C ILE A 332 11.00 -4.47 14.32
N SER A 333 12.22 -4.47 13.80
CA SER A 333 13.32 -3.74 14.40
C SER A 333 13.25 -2.23 14.07
N ARG A 334 13.99 -1.44 14.86
CA ARG A 334 14.11 0.01 14.60
C ARG A 334 14.72 0.29 13.21
N GLU A 335 15.65 -0.56 12.77
CA GLU A 335 16.32 -0.46 11.45
C GLU A 335 15.34 -0.74 10.30
N GLN A 336 14.48 -1.77 10.44
CA GLN A 336 13.44 -2.08 9.45
C GLN A 336 12.42 -0.95 9.35
N ALA A 337 11.96 -0.41 10.49
CA ALA A 337 11.07 0.75 10.49
C ALA A 337 11.72 1.99 9.85
N LEU A 338 13.00 2.23 10.11
CA LEU A 338 13.73 3.33 9.50
C LEU A 338 13.90 3.14 7.98
N GLN A 339 14.08 1.90 7.50
CA GLN A 339 14.07 1.58 6.08
C GLN A 339 12.72 1.93 5.44
N ASP A 340 11.61 1.56 6.08
CA ASP A 340 10.26 1.92 5.63
C ASP A 340 10.10 3.45 5.53
N LEU A 341 10.41 4.18 6.59
CA LEU A 341 10.32 5.64 6.63
C LEU A 341 11.21 6.32 5.57
N CYS A 342 12.41 5.77 5.33
CA CYS A 342 13.31 6.25 4.30
C CYS A 342 12.71 6.10 2.90
N LEU A 343 12.20 4.91 2.57
CA LEU A 343 11.53 4.65 1.30
C LEU A 343 10.30 5.54 1.13
N MET A 344 9.47 5.69 2.17
CA MET A 344 8.29 6.55 2.14
C MET A 344 8.65 8.00 1.83
N LYS A 345 9.63 8.59 2.53
CA LYS A 345 10.08 9.97 2.28
C LYS A 345 10.63 10.16 0.88
N GLN A 346 11.44 9.21 0.39
CA GLN A 346 12.03 9.24 -0.95
C GLN A 346 11.00 9.06 -2.07
N HIS A 347 9.78 8.68 -1.72
CA HIS A 347 8.65 8.51 -2.65
C HIS A 347 7.49 9.49 -2.38
N ASN A 348 7.79 10.65 -1.77
CA ASN A 348 6.86 11.78 -1.56
C ASN A 348 5.69 11.51 -0.58
N LEU A 349 5.75 10.46 0.22
CA LEU A 349 4.80 10.22 1.30
C LEU A 349 5.08 11.16 2.48
N ASN A 350 4.03 11.70 3.09
CA ASN A 350 4.13 12.61 4.24
C ASN A 350 3.32 12.16 5.47
N ALA A 351 2.52 11.08 5.33
CA ALA A 351 1.61 10.64 6.37
C ALA A 351 1.53 9.11 6.46
N ILE A 352 1.24 8.60 7.66
CA ILE A 352 1.10 7.17 7.96
C ILE A 352 -0.15 6.98 8.82
N ARG A 353 -1.02 6.03 8.45
CA ARG A 353 -2.02 5.47 9.37
C ARG A 353 -1.45 4.18 9.93
N THR A 354 -1.42 4.07 11.27
CA THR A 354 -0.95 2.84 11.93
C THR A 354 -2.05 1.79 11.87
N ALA A 355 -2.20 1.17 10.71
CA ALA A 355 -3.23 0.18 10.44
C ALA A 355 -2.89 -1.16 11.13
N HIS A 356 -3.75 -1.76 11.98
CA HIS A 356 -4.93 -1.12 12.60
C HIS A 356 -4.74 -1.22 14.10
N TYR A 357 -3.61 -0.71 14.61
CA TYR A 357 -3.18 -0.81 16.00
C TYR A 357 -2.00 0.13 16.31
N PRO A 358 -1.72 0.45 17.57
CA PRO A 358 -0.54 1.20 17.95
C PRO A 358 0.75 0.43 17.61
N ASN A 359 1.65 1.03 16.80
CA ASN A 359 2.98 0.44 16.54
C ASN A 359 3.86 0.44 17.81
N ALA A 360 5.09 -0.08 17.73
CA ALA A 360 6.04 -0.02 18.84
C ALA A 360 6.21 1.43 19.35
N PRO A 361 6.36 1.68 20.67
CA PRO A 361 6.36 3.05 21.23
C PRO A 361 7.40 4.01 20.61
N TRP A 362 8.55 3.47 20.19
CA TRP A 362 9.62 4.25 19.55
C TRP A 362 9.33 4.58 18.07
N PHE A 363 8.29 3.99 17.43
CA PHE A 363 7.95 4.27 16.04
C PHE A 363 7.44 5.70 15.86
N THR A 364 6.55 6.14 16.75
CA THR A 364 6.06 7.54 16.72
C THR A 364 7.16 8.55 17.07
N GLU A 365 8.21 8.16 17.84
CA GLU A 365 9.41 8.99 18.02
C GLU A 365 10.16 9.23 16.70
N LEU A 366 10.29 8.18 15.86
CA LEU A 366 10.87 8.33 14.53
C LEU A 366 10.00 9.22 13.64
N CYS A 367 8.68 9.11 13.71
CA CYS A 367 7.75 9.98 12.98
C CYS A 367 7.86 11.45 13.44
N ASP A 368 8.08 11.71 14.74
CA ASP A 368 8.35 13.04 15.28
C ASP A 368 9.64 13.63 14.68
N GLU A 369 10.70 12.83 14.63
CA GLU A 369 12.03 13.22 14.20
C GLU A 369 12.11 13.45 12.68
N TYR A 370 11.54 12.54 11.90
CA TYR A 370 11.62 12.56 10.44
C TYR A 370 10.44 13.24 9.74
N GLY A 371 9.46 13.73 10.51
CA GLY A 371 8.38 14.57 10.00
C GLY A 371 7.31 13.80 9.22
N PHE A 372 6.60 12.87 9.85
CA PHE A 372 5.40 12.24 9.31
C PHE A 372 4.16 12.67 10.11
N TYR A 373 3.08 12.96 9.42
CA TYR A 373 1.75 13.05 10.06
C TYR A 373 1.26 11.64 10.36
N VAL A 374 0.81 11.39 11.58
CA VAL A 374 0.35 10.07 12.01
C VAL A 374 -1.13 10.11 12.38
N ILE A 375 -1.90 9.20 11.79
CA ILE A 375 -3.19 8.77 12.33
C ILE A 375 -2.87 7.57 13.24
N ALA A 376 -2.93 7.79 14.55
CA ALA A 376 -2.71 6.72 15.52
C ALA A 376 -4.02 6.00 15.81
N GLU A 377 -4.05 4.70 15.51
CA GLU A 377 -5.28 3.91 15.56
C GLU A 377 -5.30 2.97 16.76
N SER A 378 -6.49 2.87 17.37
CA SER A 378 -6.75 1.93 18.46
C SER A 378 -6.82 0.50 17.94
N ASP A 379 -6.39 -0.47 18.75
CA ASP A 379 -6.33 -1.89 18.41
C ASP A 379 -7.74 -2.52 18.41
N ILE A 380 -8.57 -2.11 17.44
CA ILE A 380 -9.97 -2.53 17.33
C ILE A 380 -10.31 -2.81 15.86
N GLU A 381 -10.66 -4.06 15.59
CA GLU A 381 -11.29 -4.50 14.35
C GLU A 381 -12.18 -5.71 14.60
N SER A 382 -13.40 -5.69 14.04
CA SER A 382 -14.34 -6.80 14.10
C SER A 382 -15.03 -7.04 12.76
N HIS A 383 -14.26 -6.98 11.68
CA HIS A 383 -14.72 -7.02 10.29
C HIS A 383 -15.58 -8.25 10.00
N GLY A 384 -15.18 -9.42 10.50
CA GLY A 384 -15.89 -10.67 10.28
C GLY A 384 -17.34 -10.70 10.78
N THR A 385 -17.76 -9.78 11.67
CA THR A 385 -19.16 -9.72 12.10
C THR A 385 -20.14 -9.45 10.96
N ASN A 386 -19.71 -8.83 9.87
CA ASN A 386 -20.54 -8.58 8.68
C ASN A 386 -20.95 -9.89 7.97
N ALA A 387 -20.12 -10.93 8.05
CA ALA A 387 -20.28 -12.19 7.31
C ALA A 387 -20.93 -13.32 8.13
N VAL A 388 -20.91 -13.23 9.48
CA VAL A 388 -21.29 -14.34 10.39
C VAL A 388 -22.72 -14.80 10.22
N TYR A 389 -23.65 -13.91 9.87
CA TYR A 389 -25.09 -14.21 9.79
C TYR A 389 -25.69 -14.03 8.39
N VAL A 390 -24.86 -13.98 7.35
CA VAL A 390 -25.34 -13.78 5.97
C VAL A 390 -25.85 -15.10 5.39
N GLU A 391 -27.16 -15.19 5.14
CA GLU A 391 -27.72 -16.22 4.29
C GLU A 391 -27.30 -15.95 2.85
N SER A 392 -26.57 -16.87 2.20
CA SER A 392 -26.17 -16.73 0.80
C SER A 392 -27.42 -16.71 -0.10
N PRO A 393 -27.70 -15.61 -0.83
CA PRO A 393 -28.81 -15.57 -1.80
C PRO A 393 -28.64 -16.61 -2.93
N GLU A 394 -27.41 -17.05 -3.22
CA GLU A 394 -27.08 -18.01 -4.27
C GLU A 394 -27.62 -19.41 -3.99
N THR A 395 -27.72 -19.80 -2.71
CA THR A 395 -28.28 -21.10 -2.32
C THR A 395 -29.77 -21.20 -2.66
N SER A 396 -30.49 -20.09 -2.55
CA SER A 396 -31.93 -20.05 -2.87
C SER A 396 -32.19 -20.15 -4.39
N ILE A 397 -31.31 -19.64 -5.22
CA ILE A 397 -31.38 -19.68 -6.69
C ILE A 397 -31.10 -21.11 -7.19
N LEU A 398 -30.11 -21.79 -6.62
CA LEU A 398 -29.72 -23.17 -6.95
C LEU A 398 -30.81 -24.18 -6.59
N LEU A 399 -31.60 -23.93 -5.54
CA LEU A 399 -32.71 -24.76 -5.10
C LEU A 399 -34.02 -24.47 -5.84
N GLY A 400 -34.02 -23.56 -6.82
CA GLY A 400 -35.20 -23.22 -7.63
C GLY A 400 -36.29 -22.46 -6.85
N VAL A 401 -35.99 -21.96 -5.68
CA VAL A 401 -36.91 -21.12 -4.89
C VAL A 401 -36.84 -19.69 -5.47
N LYS A 402 -37.89 -19.29 -6.19
CA LYS A 402 -38.10 -17.89 -6.59
C LYS A 402 -38.53 -17.08 -5.37
N THR A 403 -37.60 -16.64 -4.55
CA THR A 403 -37.82 -15.54 -3.61
C THR A 403 -37.47 -14.24 -4.31
N GLU A 404 -38.37 -13.27 -4.25
CA GLU A 404 -37.99 -11.87 -4.52
C GLU A 404 -36.94 -11.50 -3.48
N ILE A 405 -35.66 -11.35 -3.90
CA ILE A 405 -34.56 -10.98 -3.03
C ILE A 405 -34.69 -9.47 -2.79
N ASP A 406 -35.08 -9.11 -1.58
CA ASP A 406 -35.01 -7.71 -1.13
C ASP A 406 -33.55 -7.37 -0.78
N HIS A 407 -32.82 -6.84 -1.75
CA HIS A 407 -31.42 -6.46 -1.58
C HIS A 407 -31.24 -5.39 -0.49
N ASP A 408 -32.19 -4.49 -0.31
CA ASP A 408 -32.10 -3.43 0.70
C ASP A 408 -32.26 -4.01 2.12
N ALA A 409 -33.18 -4.98 2.29
CA ALA A 409 -33.34 -5.66 3.58
C ALA A 409 -32.12 -6.52 3.94
N ILE A 410 -31.50 -7.20 2.96
CA ILE A 410 -30.26 -7.97 3.18
C ILE A 410 -29.13 -7.03 3.57
N ARG A 411 -28.94 -5.94 2.83
CA ARG A 411 -27.92 -4.92 3.14
C ARG A 411 -28.10 -4.35 4.55
N GLN A 412 -29.33 -4.00 4.93
CA GLN A 412 -29.59 -3.47 6.29
C GLN A 412 -29.29 -4.51 7.36
N LYS A 413 -29.67 -5.78 7.15
CA LYS A 413 -29.35 -6.87 8.09
C LYS A 413 -27.85 -7.08 8.23
N THR A 414 -27.10 -6.99 7.13
CA THR A 414 -25.64 -7.05 7.14
C THR A 414 -25.04 -5.90 7.97
N ILE A 415 -25.53 -4.68 7.77
CA ILE A 415 -25.11 -3.51 8.57
C ILE A 415 -25.47 -3.72 10.06
N ASP A 416 -26.66 -4.21 10.37
CA ASP A 416 -27.08 -4.46 11.77
C ASP A 416 -26.16 -5.48 12.46
N ASN A 417 -25.78 -6.55 11.75
CA ASN A 417 -24.81 -7.53 12.24
C ASN A 417 -23.41 -6.94 12.40
N TYR A 418 -22.99 -6.12 11.44
CA TYR A 418 -21.69 -5.45 11.46
C TYR A 418 -21.52 -4.52 12.68
N CYS A 419 -22.60 -3.92 13.14
CA CYS A 419 -22.60 -3.10 14.35
C CYS A 419 -22.64 -3.90 15.67
N TYR A 420 -22.53 -5.24 15.64
CA TYR A 420 -22.70 -6.06 16.85
C TYR A 420 -21.74 -5.67 17.98
N MET A 421 -20.42 -5.62 17.73
CA MET A 421 -19.41 -5.25 18.74
C MET A 421 -19.53 -3.78 19.16
N ALA A 422 -19.80 -2.90 18.20
CA ALA A 422 -19.97 -1.46 18.42
C ALA A 422 -21.14 -1.12 19.37
N ARG A 423 -22.09 -2.04 19.52
CA ARG A 423 -23.32 -1.87 20.31
C ARG A 423 -23.46 -2.82 21.49
N SER A 424 -22.64 -3.90 21.56
CA SER A 424 -22.68 -4.84 22.67
C SER A 424 -22.21 -4.17 23.98
N PRO A 425 -23.06 -4.15 25.02
CA PRO A 425 -22.66 -3.61 26.33
C PRO A 425 -21.53 -4.40 26.98
N GLU A 426 -21.35 -5.68 26.63
CA GLU A 426 -20.31 -6.56 27.17
C GLU A 426 -18.92 -6.14 26.69
N PHE A 427 -18.80 -5.63 25.47
CA PHE A 427 -17.53 -5.17 24.87
C PHE A 427 -17.28 -3.66 25.05
N ASN A 428 -18.18 -2.92 25.69
CA ASN A 428 -18.02 -1.47 25.90
C ASN A 428 -16.69 -1.13 26.59
N GLN A 429 -16.39 -1.82 27.72
CA GLN A 429 -15.16 -1.56 28.47
C GLN A 429 -13.91 -1.92 27.65
N ALA A 430 -13.96 -3.01 26.88
CA ALA A 430 -12.83 -3.44 26.04
C ALA A 430 -12.52 -2.42 24.92
N ILE A 431 -13.54 -1.82 24.27
CA ILE A 431 -13.39 -0.76 23.27
C ILE A 431 -12.80 0.51 23.88
N LEU A 432 -13.33 0.92 25.05
CA LEU A 432 -12.83 2.10 25.75
C LEU A 432 -11.38 1.94 26.20
N ASP A 433 -11.03 0.79 26.76
CA ASP A 433 -9.67 0.53 27.26
C ASP A 433 -8.62 0.54 26.14
N ARG A 434 -8.94 -0.03 24.97
CA ARG A 434 -8.07 0.01 23.76
C ARG A 434 -7.86 1.44 23.26
N THR A 435 -8.93 2.25 23.33
CA THR A 435 -8.85 3.69 23.01
C THR A 435 -7.97 4.43 24.03
N TYR A 436 -8.12 4.13 25.33
CA TYR A 436 -7.30 4.73 26.40
C TYR A 436 -5.82 4.37 26.21
N ALA A 437 -5.52 3.10 26.00
CA ALA A 437 -4.15 2.61 25.83
C ALA A 437 -3.41 3.32 24.68
N ASN A 438 -4.07 3.47 23.53
CA ASN A 438 -3.51 4.19 22.38
C ASN A 438 -3.19 5.65 22.73
N ILE A 439 -4.16 6.39 23.28
CA ILE A 439 -4.03 7.81 23.51
C ILE A 439 -3.08 8.13 24.67
N GLU A 440 -3.22 7.45 25.79
CA GLU A 440 -2.39 7.72 26.97
C GLU A 440 -0.91 7.46 26.67
N ARG A 441 -0.57 6.45 25.87
CA ARG A 441 0.80 6.15 25.49
C ARG A 441 1.43 7.24 24.61
N ASP A 442 0.72 7.71 23.59
CA ASP A 442 1.27 8.56 22.53
C ASP A 442 0.83 10.05 22.60
N LYS A 443 0.10 10.47 23.65
CA LYS A 443 -0.42 11.82 23.81
C LYS A 443 0.62 12.94 23.76
N ASN A 444 1.91 12.63 23.99
CA ASN A 444 3.01 13.59 23.95
C ASN A 444 3.75 13.63 22.60
N ARG A 445 3.27 12.89 21.56
CA ARG A 445 3.90 12.81 20.23
C ARG A 445 3.37 13.90 19.30
N PRO A 446 4.20 14.83 18.80
CA PRO A 446 3.75 15.89 17.90
C PRO A 446 3.33 15.35 16.52
N SER A 447 3.89 14.24 16.05
CA SER A 447 3.55 13.58 14.79
C SER A 447 2.11 13.05 14.77
N VAL A 448 1.58 12.62 15.91
CA VAL A 448 0.19 12.18 16.02
C VAL A 448 -0.73 13.40 15.89
N VAL A 449 -1.48 13.48 14.80
CA VAL A 449 -2.36 14.60 14.45
C VAL A 449 -3.83 14.22 14.52
N ILE A 450 -4.15 12.94 14.39
CA ILE A 450 -5.50 12.37 14.41
C ILE A 450 -5.47 11.12 15.30
N TRP A 451 -6.47 11.04 16.20
CA TRP A 451 -6.81 9.83 16.91
C TRP A 451 -7.88 9.06 16.14
N SER A 452 -7.61 7.81 15.78
CA SER A 452 -8.58 6.92 15.17
C SER A 452 -9.06 5.87 16.17
N LEU A 453 -10.38 5.68 16.19
CA LEU A 453 -11.02 4.83 17.20
C LEU A 453 -10.88 3.35 16.89
N GLY A 454 -10.48 2.98 15.67
CA GLY A 454 -10.33 1.61 15.20
C GLY A 454 -10.64 1.50 13.72
N ASN A 455 -10.79 0.26 13.26
CA ASN A 455 -11.09 -0.12 11.88
C ASN A 455 -12.32 -1.03 11.82
N GLU A 456 -13.06 -1.02 10.73
CA GLU A 456 -14.06 -1.97 10.24
C GLU A 456 -14.84 -2.76 11.31
N SER A 457 -15.54 -2.04 12.21
CA SER A 457 -16.28 -2.65 13.34
C SER A 457 -17.72 -2.14 13.47
N GLY A 458 -18.29 -1.56 12.39
CA GLY A 458 -19.58 -0.89 12.47
C GLY A 458 -19.54 0.35 13.37
N TYR A 459 -20.70 0.88 13.77
CA TYR A 459 -20.79 2.05 14.65
C TYR A 459 -21.94 1.93 15.63
N GLY A 460 -21.81 2.57 16.79
CA GLY A 460 -22.83 2.59 17.83
C GLY A 460 -22.33 3.17 19.14
N GLU A 461 -23.09 2.92 20.21
CA GLU A 461 -22.96 3.54 21.51
C GLU A 461 -21.54 3.44 22.10
N ASN A 462 -20.82 2.35 21.85
CA ASN A 462 -19.47 2.12 22.40
C ASN A 462 -18.46 3.10 21.76
N PHE A 463 -18.49 3.26 20.43
CA PHE A 463 -17.62 4.20 19.72
C PHE A 463 -18.01 5.66 19.94
N GLU A 464 -19.32 5.97 20.14
CA GLU A 464 -19.77 7.31 20.51
C GLU A 464 -19.19 7.73 21.87
N GLN A 465 -19.19 6.83 22.86
CA GLN A 465 -18.58 7.05 24.16
C GLN A 465 -17.08 7.24 24.06
N ALA A 466 -16.40 6.40 23.24
CA ALA A 466 -14.97 6.52 22.98
C ALA A 466 -14.63 7.89 22.36
N ALA A 467 -15.36 8.32 21.32
CA ALA A 467 -15.17 9.61 20.66
C ALA A 467 -15.35 10.79 21.64
N ALA A 468 -16.39 10.74 22.47
CA ALA A 468 -16.65 11.76 23.48
C ALA A 468 -15.52 11.85 24.52
N TRP A 469 -15.02 10.70 24.97
CA TRP A 469 -13.89 10.66 25.89
C TRP A 469 -12.62 11.23 25.27
N VAL A 470 -12.31 10.87 24.02
CA VAL A 470 -11.12 11.39 23.30
C VAL A 470 -11.18 12.92 23.22
N LYS A 471 -12.32 13.49 22.81
CA LYS A 471 -12.50 14.96 22.72
C LYS A 471 -12.31 15.65 24.05
N GLN A 472 -12.76 15.04 25.15
CA GLN A 472 -12.56 15.57 26.50
C GLN A 472 -11.09 15.46 26.94
N ARG A 473 -10.44 14.33 26.65
CA ARG A 473 -9.08 14.03 27.11
C ARG A 473 -8.02 14.85 26.36
N ASP A 474 -8.15 14.90 25.05
CA ASP A 474 -7.19 15.60 24.17
C ASP A 474 -7.88 16.40 23.06
N PRO A 475 -8.38 17.61 23.38
CA PRO A 475 -9.01 18.49 22.39
C PRO A 475 -8.01 19.10 21.38
N SER A 476 -6.70 18.84 21.50
CA SER A 476 -5.67 19.39 20.63
C SER A 476 -5.46 18.58 19.34
N ARG A 477 -6.18 17.45 19.18
CA ARG A 477 -6.12 16.57 18.02
C ARG A 477 -7.50 16.28 17.47
N LEU A 478 -7.54 15.86 16.21
CA LEU A 478 -8.79 15.51 15.54
C LEU A 478 -9.15 14.05 15.81
N VAL A 479 -10.42 13.70 15.68
CA VAL A 479 -10.95 12.35 15.92
C VAL A 479 -11.54 11.79 14.63
N HIS A 480 -11.19 10.56 14.31
CA HIS A 480 -11.55 9.85 13.10
C HIS A 480 -12.17 8.48 13.40
N TYR A 481 -13.15 8.09 12.59
CA TYR A 481 -13.64 6.73 12.45
C TYR A 481 -14.46 6.60 11.16
N GLU A 482 -14.14 5.65 10.29
CA GLU A 482 -14.75 5.56 8.96
C GLU A 482 -16.11 4.85 8.97
N ASN A 483 -16.29 3.84 9.82
CA ASN A 483 -17.55 3.08 9.85
C ASN A 483 -18.75 3.82 10.44
N ALA A 484 -18.58 5.08 10.86
CA ALA A 484 -19.68 5.94 11.28
C ALA A 484 -20.72 6.21 10.18
N ILE A 485 -20.42 5.85 8.94
CA ILE A 485 -21.39 5.88 7.80
C ILE A 485 -22.43 4.77 7.87
N PHE A 486 -22.16 3.67 8.56
CA PHE A 486 -23.10 2.55 8.69
C PHE A 486 -24.14 2.79 9.78
N GLN A 487 -25.39 2.89 9.37
CA GLN A 487 -26.51 3.21 10.25
C GLN A 487 -27.26 1.93 10.62
N HIS A 488 -27.16 1.50 11.90
CA HIS A 488 -27.96 0.39 12.42
C HIS A 488 -29.44 0.73 12.43
N SER A 489 -30.33 -0.22 12.09
CA SER A 489 -31.76 -0.02 11.94
C SER A 489 -32.46 0.49 13.24
N ALA A 490 -31.93 0.16 14.42
CA ALA A 490 -32.47 0.54 15.72
C ALA A 490 -31.67 1.62 16.46
N HIS A 491 -30.69 2.30 15.81
CA HIS A 491 -29.86 3.31 16.44
C HIS A 491 -29.58 4.46 15.46
N GLN A 492 -29.61 5.68 15.95
CA GLN A 492 -29.20 6.86 15.18
C GLN A 492 -27.79 7.26 15.60
N ASN A 493 -26.85 7.19 14.68
CA ASN A 493 -25.45 7.48 14.95
C ASN A 493 -25.23 8.95 15.39
N ASP A 494 -24.56 9.14 16.52
CA ASP A 494 -24.04 10.46 16.94
C ASP A 494 -22.58 10.60 16.47
N THR A 495 -22.39 11.37 15.41
CA THR A 495 -21.06 11.67 14.85
C THR A 495 -20.53 13.04 15.23
N SER A 496 -21.13 13.72 16.24
CA SER A 496 -20.78 15.07 16.64
C SER A 496 -19.34 15.21 17.16
N ASN A 497 -18.79 14.15 17.74
CA ASN A 497 -17.42 14.09 18.23
C ASN A 497 -16.39 13.60 17.19
N LEU A 498 -16.79 13.30 15.95
CA LEU A 498 -15.91 12.96 14.84
C LEU A 498 -15.68 14.21 13.97
N ASP A 499 -14.45 14.49 13.58
CA ASP A 499 -14.08 15.69 12.81
C ASP A 499 -14.20 15.50 11.29
N PHE A 500 -14.22 14.24 10.83
CA PHE A 500 -14.23 13.89 9.42
C PHE A 500 -15.50 13.15 9.00
N HIS A 501 -15.86 13.29 7.73
CA HIS A 501 -16.51 12.25 6.98
C HIS A 501 -15.41 11.40 6.36
N SER A 502 -15.39 10.12 6.64
CA SER A 502 -14.36 9.21 6.16
C SER A 502 -14.97 7.99 5.52
N GLU A 503 -14.44 7.59 4.40
CA GLU A 503 -14.86 6.37 3.69
C GLU A 503 -13.63 5.66 3.10
N MET A 504 -13.80 4.36 2.84
CA MET A 504 -12.83 3.52 2.14
C MET A 504 -13.24 3.35 0.69
N TYR A 505 -12.26 3.38 -0.22
CA TYR A 505 -12.40 2.98 -1.63
C TYR A 505 -13.52 3.66 -2.42
N THR A 506 -13.95 4.83 -2.00
CA THR A 506 -14.98 5.63 -2.67
C THR A 506 -14.46 6.14 -4.01
N SER A 507 -15.30 6.17 -5.04
CA SER A 507 -14.95 6.71 -6.35
C SER A 507 -14.75 8.23 -6.32
N THR A 508 -14.02 8.74 -7.31
CA THR A 508 -13.84 10.20 -7.46
C THR A 508 -15.16 10.92 -7.75
N GLU A 509 -16.12 10.25 -8.37
CA GLU A 509 -17.47 10.74 -8.65
C GLU A 509 -18.31 10.88 -7.38
N GLU A 510 -18.20 9.93 -6.45
CA GLU A 510 -18.85 9.98 -5.14
C GLU A 510 -18.23 11.10 -4.27
N LEU A 511 -16.91 11.31 -4.32
CA LEU A 511 -16.26 12.46 -3.69
C LEU A 511 -16.83 13.78 -4.22
N ASP A 512 -16.93 13.94 -5.54
CA ASP A 512 -17.51 15.14 -6.16
C ASP A 512 -18.98 15.30 -5.75
N ALA A 513 -19.76 14.21 -5.66
CA ALA A 513 -21.16 14.23 -5.20
C ALA A 513 -21.27 14.64 -3.73
N TYR A 514 -20.37 14.14 -2.85
CA TYR A 514 -20.33 14.54 -1.44
C TYR A 514 -20.21 16.06 -1.30
N PHE A 515 -19.30 16.70 -2.00
CA PHE A 515 -19.09 18.16 -1.95
C PHE A 515 -20.13 18.98 -2.71
N ALA A 516 -20.89 18.36 -3.62
CA ALA A 516 -22.01 19.01 -4.28
C ALA A 516 -23.25 19.17 -3.34
N ASP A 517 -23.36 18.36 -2.30
CA ASP A 517 -24.42 18.46 -1.30
C ASP A 517 -24.04 19.48 -0.20
N ALA A 518 -24.75 20.60 -0.15
CA ALA A 518 -24.53 21.66 0.84
C ALA A 518 -24.79 21.24 2.32
N GLN A 519 -25.40 20.07 2.56
CA GLN A 519 -25.61 19.54 3.90
C GLN A 519 -24.31 18.91 4.47
N ASN A 520 -23.40 18.47 3.61
CA ASN A 520 -22.13 17.89 3.97
C ASN A 520 -21.10 18.97 4.30
N GLN A 521 -20.83 19.15 5.60
CA GLN A 521 -19.96 20.23 6.10
C GLN A 521 -18.64 19.74 6.69
N LYS A 522 -18.43 18.41 6.82
CA LYS A 522 -17.19 17.86 7.34
C LYS A 522 -16.11 17.78 6.26
N SER A 523 -14.86 17.88 6.69
CA SER A 523 -13.71 17.49 5.83
C SER A 523 -13.84 16.04 5.42
N TYR A 524 -13.44 15.73 4.19
CA TYR A 524 -13.45 14.35 3.67
C TYR A 524 -12.04 13.72 3.74
N LEU A 525 -11.96 12.50 4.27
CA LEU A 525 -10.73 11.75 4.40
C LEU A 525 -10.89 10.36 3.78
N PHE A 526 -10.05 9.99 2.81
CA PHE A 526 -9.89 8.61 2.38
C PHE A 526 -8.96 7.88 3.36
N CYS A 527 -9.49 7.19 4.36
CA CYS A 527 -8.64 6.39 5.26
C CYS A 527 -7.99 5.20 4.52
N GLU A 528 -8.66 4.71 3.47
CA GLU A 528 -8.11 3.73 2.52
C GLU A 528 -8.55 4.04 1.10
N TYR A 529 -7.62 3.96 0.15
CA TYR A 529 -7.88 4.09 -1.28
C TYR A 529 -6.74 3.46 -2.10
N LEU A 530 -6.89 3.33 -3.41
CA LEU A 530 -5.85 2.78 -4.31
C LEU A 530 -5.34 1.43 -3.82
N HIS A 531 -6.22 0.44 -3.70
CA HIS A 531 -5.82 -0.91 -3.27
C HIS A 531 -4.70 -1.46 -4.17
N ALA A 532 -3.46 -1.56 -3.63
CA ALA A 532 -2.24 -1.76 -4.41
C ALA A 532 -1.95 -3.23 -4.76
N MET A 533 -2.98 -4.08 -4.78
CA MET A 533 -2.88 -5.53 -4.99
C MET A 533 -2.39 -5.89 -6.40
N GLY A 534 -1.19 -6.46 -6.49
CA GLY A 534 -0.57 -6.84 -7.75
C GLY A 534 -0.31 -5.64 -8.68
N ASN A 535 -0.62 -5.78 -9.97
CA ASN A 535 -0.54 -4.67 -10.94
C ASN A 535 -1.77 -3.76 -10.80
N SER A 536 -1.64 -2.69 -10.05
CA SER A 536 -2.72 -1.82 -9.60
C SER A 536 -2.35 -0.33 -9.66
N CYS A 537 -3.12 0.52 -8.95
CA CYS A 537 -2.93 1.97 -8.81
C CYS A 537 -2.99 2.75 -10.13
N GLY A 538 -3.81 2.28 -11.09
CA GLY A 538 -3.97 2.94 -12.38
C GLY A 538 -4.67 4.30 -12.31
N ASP A 539 -5.54 4.50 -11.33
CA ASP A 539 -6.35 5.70 -11.15
C ASP A 539 -5.76 6.72 -10.16
N THR A 540 -4.46 6.59 -9.83
CA THR A 540 -3.75 7.49 -8.89
C THR A 540 -3.86 8.96 -9.30
N GLU A 541 -3.67 9.29 -10.57
CA GLU A 541 -3.79 10.67 -11.07
C GLU A 541 -5.23 11.19 -10.96
N ASP A 542 -6.22 10.35 -11.21
CA ASP A 542 -7.63 10.73 -11.08
C ASP A 542 -7.97 11.14 -9.64
N TYR A 543 -7.53 10.35 -8.65
CA TYR A 543 -7.70 10.68 -7.24
C TYR A 543 -6.95 11.95 -6.86
N PHE A 544 -5.70 12.11 -7.31
CA PHE A 544 -4.95 13.35 -7.08
C PHE A 544 -5.71 14.57 -7.59
N GLN A 545 -6.20 14.54 -8.83
CA GLN A 545 -6.94 15.64 -9.44
C GLN A 545 -8.29 15.88 -8.71
N ALA A 546 -8.98 14.84 -8.30
CA ALA A 546 -10.23 14.94 -7.55
C ALA A 546 -10.01 15.63 -6.19
N MET A 547 -9.02 15.19 -5.43
CA MET A 547 -8.67 15.81 -4.15
C MET A 547 -8.22 17.27 -4.28
N GLU A 548 -7.50 17.63 -5.35
CA GLU A 548 -7.04 19.00 -5.60
C GLU A 548 -8.19 19.95 -5.97
N ARG A 549 -9.31 19.45 -6.53
CA ARG A 549 -10.50 20.26 -6.81
C ARG A 549 -11.21 20.76 -5.54
N HIS A 550 -11.08 20.05 -4.42
CA HIS A 550 -11.80 20.33 -3.18
C HIS A 550 -10.86 20.67 -2.03
N ALA A 551 -10.94 21.89 -1.51
CA ALA A 551 -10.13 22.32 -0.37
C ALA A 551 -10.39 21.47 0.89
N SER A 552 -11.62 20.99 1.05
CA SER A 552 -12.07 20.19 2.19
C SER A 552 -11.77 18.68 2.07
N ALA A 553 -11.20 18.21 0.93
CA ALA A 553 -10.64 16.87 0.82
C ALA A 553 -9.25 16.86 1.46
N CYS A 554 -9.06 16.09 2.53
CA CYS A 554 -7.82 16.09 3.32
C CYS A 554 -6.69 15.26 2.72
N GLY A 555 -6.93 14.55 1.61
CA GLY A 555 -6.01 13.55 1.06
C GLY A 555 -6.44 12.14 1.44
N GLY A 556 -5.51 11.19 1.37
CA GLY A 556 -5.83 9.79 1.64
C GLY A 556 -4.62 8.93 1.95
N PHE A 557 -4.90 7.67 2.34
CA PHE A 557 -3.92 6.67 2.73
C PHE A 557 -4.06 5.44 1.83
N VAL A 558 -3.03 5.17 1.03
CA VAL A 558 -3.02 4.00 0.13
C VAL A 558 -3.07 2.71 0.95
N TRP A 559 -3.87 1.76 0.56
CA TRP A 559 -3.84 0.40 1.06
C TRP A 559 -2.99 -0.46 0.14
N GLU A 560 -1.82 -0.96 0.56
CA GLU A 560 -1.07 -0.57 1.75
C GLU A 560 0.45 -0.49 1.50
N TRP A 561 1.26 -0.46 2.56
CA TRP A 561 2.71 -0.27 2.43
C TRP A 561 3.42 -1.47 1.82
N CYS A 562 3.25 -2.67 2.38
CA CYS A 562 4.00 -3.84 1.92
C CYS A 562 3.14 -5.11 1.86
N ASN A 563 3.46 -6.01 0.94
CA ASN A 563 2.86 -7.33 0.91
C ASN A 563 3.08 -8.07 2.24
N HIS A 564 2.08 -8.76 2.73
CA HIS A 564 2.21 -9.70 3.85
C HIS A 564 2.45 -11.11 3.30
N SER A 565 3.70 -11.48 3.13
CA SER A 565 4.06 -12.76 2.49
C SER A 565 5.22 -13.42 3.23
N PRO A 566 4.91 -14.24 4.25
CA PRO A 566 5.94 -14.99 4.98
C PRO A 566 6.67 -15.97 4.06
N TYR A 567 7.91 -16.29 4.41
CA TYR A 567 8.63 -17.38 3.72
C TYR A 567 7.98 -18.73 3.99
N LEU A 568 7.88 -19.55 2.94
CA LEU A 568 7.49 -20.95 3.08
C LEU A 568 8.52 -21.71 3.94
N PRO A 569 8.11 -22.71 4.73
CA PRO A 569 9.00 -23.44 5.60
C PRO A 569 10.25 -23.98 4.86
N ASN A 570 11.42 -23.68 5.41
CA ASN A 570 12.72 -24.07 4.85
C ASN A 570 12.97 -23.62 3.38
N SER A 571 12.39 -22.50 2.98
CA SER A 571 12.46 -21.97 1.62
C SER A 571 12.79 -20.47 1.64
N SER A 572 13.31 -19.96 0.51
CA SER A 572 13.38 -18.51 0.22
C SER A 572 12.19 -18.02 -0.60
N LYS A 573 11.23 -18.90 -0.88
CA LYS A 573 10.00 -18.55 -1.60
C LYS A 573 8.98 -17.98 -0.61
N MET A 574 8.27 -16.92 -1.02
CA MET A 574 7.20 -16.31 -0.26
C MET A 574 5.88 -16.99 -0.57
N GLY A 575 5.01 -17.12 0.45
CA GLY A 575 3.67 -17.67 0.33
C GLY A 575 2.59 -16.64 0.65
N TYR A 576 1.34 -17.04 0.44
CA TYR A 576 0.14 -16.30 0.82
C TYR A 576 -0.92 -17.25 1.40
N GLY A 577 -2.12 -16.79 1.71
CA GLY A 577 -3.18 -17.62 2.32
C GLY A 577 -3.45 -18.91 1.54
N GLY A 578 -3.51 -20.04 2.24
CA GLY A 578 -3.65 -21.38 1.69
C GLY A 578 -2.34 -22.14 1.41
N ASP A 579 -1.20 -21.46 1.43
CA ASP A 579 0.11 -22.09 1.22
C ASP A 579 0.66 -22.77 2.49
N PHE A 580 0.11 -22.43 3.63
CA PHE A 580 0.52 -22.91 4.96
C PHE A 580 -0.41 -24.00 5.51
N ASN A 581 -1.24 -24.61 4.66
CA ASN A 581 -2.32 -25.55 5.03
C ASN A 581 -3.39 -24.91 5.93
N ASP A 582 -3.55 -23.62 5.85
CA ASP A 582 -4.51 -22.83 6.61
C ASP A 582 -5.91 -22.88 5.98
N THR A 583 -6.93 -23.02 6.87
CA THR A 583 -8.34 -23.02 6.51
C THR A 583 -9.17 -22.49 7.70
N PRO A 584 -10.04 -21.47 7.50
CA PRO A 584 -10.25 -20.73 6.27
C PRO A 584 -9.04 -19.86 5.86
N ASN A 585 -9.00 -19.38 4.60
CA ASN A 585 -8.04 -18.40 4.15
C ASN A 585 -8.60 -17.55 3.00
N ASP A 586 -8.05 -16.35 2.81
CA ASP A 586 -8.45 -15.41 1.77
C ASP A 586 -7.39 -15.27 0.64
N GLY A 587 -6.57 -16.32 0.44
CA GLY A 587 -5.64 -16.44 -0.69
C GLY A 587 -4.58 -15.34 -0.73
N ASN A 588 -4.38 -14.76 -1.94
CA ASN A 588 -3.37 -13.73 -2.16
C ASN A 588 -3.86 -12.30 -1.84
N PHE A 589 -4.96 -12.13 -1.10
CA PHE A 589 -5.48 -10.80 -0.77
C PHE A 589 -4.49 -9.98 0.07
N CYS A 590 -3.60 -10.64 0.81
CA CYS A 590 -2.47 -10.07 1.56
C CYS A 590 -1.30 -9.56 0.69
N ALA A 591 -1.36 -9.69 -0.65
CA ALA A 591 -0.29 -9.25 -1.55
C ALA A 591 -0.64 -7.90 -2.22
N ASP A 592 -0.86 -6.88 -1.43
CA ASP A 592 -1.47 -5.60 -1.77
C ASP A 592 -0.60 -4.38 -1.42
N GLY A 593 0.71 -4.59 -1.30
CA GLY A 593 1.67 -3.55 -0.94
C GLY A 593 2.17 -2.69 -2.10
N LEU A 594 2.55 -1.44 -1.78
CA LEU A 594 3.35 -0.57 -2.66
C LEU A 594 4.77 -1.09 -2.84
N VAL A 595 5.26 -1.87 -1.88
CA VAL A 595 6.52 -2.61 -1.94
C VAL A 595 6.27 -4.09 -1.66
N THR A 596 7.19 -4.95 -2.08
CA THR A 596 7.15 -6.37 -1.71
C THR A 596 7.38 -6.57 -0.21
N ALA A 597 7.15 -7.77 0.32
CA ALA A 597 7.38 -8.08 1.73
C ALA A 597 8.83 -7.81 2.17
N ASP A 598 9.82 -8.02 1.28
CA ASP A 598 11.24 -7.73 1.49
C ASP A 598 11.67 -6.31 1.05
N ARG A 599 10.69 -5.39 0.86
CA ARG A 599 10.87 -3.97 0.55
C ARG A 599 11.46 -3.66 -0.83
N GLN A 600 11.26 -4.54 -1.83
CA GLN A 600 11.54 -4.17 -3.22
C GLN A 600 10.44 -3.23 -3.73
N ILE A 601 10.85 -2.18 -4.43
CA ILE A 601 9.94 -1.16 -4.97
C ILE A 601 9.12 -1.77 -6.12
N GLN A 602 7.79 -1.65 -6.05
CA GLN A 602 6.88 -2.04 -7.13
C GLN A 602 6.50 -0.84 -8.02
N SER A 603 5.98 -1.11 -9.21
CA SER A 603 5.56 -0.08 -10.17
C SER A 603 4.46 0.85 -9.61
N ASN A 604 3.65 0.34 -8.67
CA ASN A 604 2.63 1.10 -7.95
C ASN A 604 3.24 2.27 -7.15
N LEU A 605 4.36 2.03 -6.44
CA LEU A 605 5.05 3.08 -5.67
C LEU A 605 5.71 4.12 -6.58
N LEU A 606 6.24 3.70 -7.73
CA LEU A 606 6.83 4.62 -8.71
C LEU A 606 5.76 5.54 -9.32
N GLU A 607 4.60 4.98 -9.65
CA GLU A 607 3.43 5.75 -10.14
C GLU A 607 3.00 6.78 -9.09
N TYR A 608 2.81 6.34 -7.84
CA TYR A 608 2.48 7.22 -6.72
C TYR A 608 3.51 8.35 -6.56
N LYS A 609 4.79 8.02 -6.55
CA LYS A 609 5.89 9.01 -6.43
C LYS A 609 5.76 10.14 -7.43
N ASN A 610 5.56 9.80 -8.71
CA ASN A 610 5.55 10.82 -9.76
C ASN A 610 4.23 11.60 -9.80
N VAL A 611 3.09 10.97 -9.47
CA VAL A 611 1.82 11.69 -9.31
C VAL A 611 1.91 12.71 -8.17
N TYR A 612 2.50 12.35 -7.03
CA TYR A 612 2.62 13.22 -5.84
C TYR A 612 3.95 14.01 -5.78
N ARG A 613 4.62 14.24 -6.91
CA ARG A 613 5.83 15.05 -6.97
C ARG A 613 5.59 16.49 -6.48
N PRO A 614 6.59 17.13 -5.85
CA PRO A 614 6.40 18.43 -5.22
C PRO A 614 6.21 19.61 -6.20
N LEU A 615 6.71 19.50 -7.43
CA LEU A 615 6.47 20.46 -8.51
C LEU A 615 5.77 19.77 -9.68
N ARG A 616 4.86 20.50 -10.35
CA ARG A 616 4.21 20.04 -11.58
C ARG A 616 4.21 21.14 -12.62
N ALA A 617 4.63 20.77 -13.84
CA ALA A 617 4.75 21.69 -14.96
C ALA A 617 3.56 21.55 -15.93
N THR A 618 3.09 22.68 -16.45
CA THR A 618 2.08 22.73 -17.52
C THR A 618 2.49 23.72 -18.60
N LEU A 619 2.24 23.35 -19.87
CA LEU A 619 2.44 24.27 -21.02
C LEU A 619 1.18 25.12 -21.20
N LYS A 620 1.31 26.44 -21.04
CA LYS A 620 0.24 27.42 -21.27
C LYS A 620 0.74 28.55 -22.19
N ASN A 621 0.09 28.75 -23.29
CA ASN A 621 0.40 29.86 -24.22
C ASN A 621 1.90 29.99 -24.56
N SER A 622 2.56 28.89 -24.88
CA SER A 622 4.00 28.78 -25.18
C SER A 622 4.95 29.11 -24.01
N HIS A 623 4.46 29.10 -22.79
CA HIS A 623 5.25 29.24 -21.57
C HIS A 623 5.02 28.02 -20.66
N ILE A 624 6.05 27.66 -19.91
CA ILE A 624 5.96 26.61 -18.88
C ILE A 624 5.61 27.27 -17.55
N GLU A 625 4.49 26.88 -16.99
CA GLU A 625 4.06 27.24 -15.64
C GLU A 625 4.35 26.10 -14.68
N LEU A 626 5.02 26.38 -13.57
CA LEU A 626 5.31 25.44 -12.48
C LEU A 626 4.41 25.75 -11.28
N LYS A 627 3.73 24.74 -10.74
CA LYS A 627 2.98 24.82 -9.48
C LYS A 627 3.74 24.09 -8.37
N ASN A 628 3.92 24.77 -7.22
CA ASN A 628 4.48 24.18 -6.00
C ASN A 628 3.38 23.52 -5.17
N TYR A 629 3.53 22.22 -4.86
CA TYR A 629 2.63 21.40 -4.04
C TYR A 629 3.17 21.13 -2.63
N LEU A 630 4.29 21.76 -2.24
CA LEU A 630 4.71 21.79 -0.85
C LEU A 630 3.75 22.68 -0.03
N ASP A 631 3.56 22.33 1.24
CA ASP A 631 2.61 23.02 2.11
C ASP A 631 3.23 24.23 2.81
N PHE A 632 4.54 24.20 3.11
CA PHE A 632 5.24 25.18 3.93
C PHE A 632 6.55 25.71 3.31
N THR A 633 7.12 25.02 2.34
CA THR A 633 8.47 25.27 1.86
C THR A 633 8.47 25.92 0.46
N ASP A 634 9.21 27.02 0.29
CA ASP A 634 9.47 27.60 -1.04
C ASP A 634 10.31 26.63 -1.89
N ALA A 635 9.96 26.49 -3.16
CA ALA A 635 10.66 25.57 -4.06
C ALA A 635 12.18 25.88 -4.16
N ALA A 636 12.57 27.16 -4.14
CA ALA A 636 13.98 27.55 -4.19
C ALA A 636 14.81 27.05 -2.99
N GLU A 637 14.17 26.80 -1.86
CA GLU A 637 14.84 26.26 -0.66
C GLU A 637 15.09 24.75 -0.74
N ALA A 638 14.14 24.01 -1.33
CA ALA A 638 14.10 22.55 -1.27
C ALA A 638 14.51 21.86 -2.57
N ILE A 639 14.29 22.48 -3.74
CA ILE A 639 14.30 21.79 -5.04
C ILE A 639 15.29 22.44 -6.00
N SER A 640 16.07 21.59 -6.66
CA SER A 640 16.86 21.90 -7.85
C SER A 640 16.14 21.33 -9.08
N ILE A 641 15.94 22.15 -10.11
CA ILE A 641 15.25 21.77 -11.34
C ILE A 641 16.30 21.53 -12.43
N HIS A 642 16.39 20.30 -12.92
CA HIS A 642 17.20 19.98 -14.09
C HIS A 642 16.27 19.92 -15.31
N TYR A 643 16.68 20.49 -16.42
CA TYR A 643 15.93 20.46 -17.67
C TYR A 643 16.75 19.87 -18.81
N GLN A 644 16.06 19.17 -19.71
CA GLN A 644 16.64 18.65 -20.94
C GLN A 644 15.62 18.82 -22.08
N ILE A 645 16.06 19.42 -23.17
CA ILE A 645 15.27 19.51 -24.41
C ILE A 645 15.88 18.56 -25.42
N THR A 646 15.05 17.70 -25.99
CA THR A 646 15.46 16.74 -27.02
C THR A 646 14.72 17.02 -28.33
N GLU A 647 15.40 16.77 -29.45
CA GLU A 647 14.83 16.68 -30.78
C GLU A 647 15.07 15.27 -31.33
N ASP A 648 14.01 14.58 -31.72
CA ASP A 648 14.02 13.19 -32.19
C ASP A 648 14.86 12.28 -31.27
N PHE A 649 14.74 12.50 -29.95
CA PHE A 649 15.45 11.85 -28.83
C PHE A 649 16.94 12.24 -28.66
N ALA A 650 17.49 13.13 -29.51
CA ALA A 650 18.82 13.68 -29.32
C ALA A 650 18.76 14.93 -28.43
N VAL A 651 19.62 15.03 -27.42
CA VAL A 651 19.70 16.20 -26.54
C VAL A 651 20.26 17.38 -27.32
N ILE A 652 19.50 18.49 -27.36
CA ILE A 652 19.92 19.75 -27.99
C ILE A 652 20.22 20.83 -26.97
N GLN A 653 19.62 20.77 -25.79
CA GLN A 653 19.85 21.72 -24.70
C GLN A 653 19.59 21.05 -23.37
N GLU A 654 20.45 21.35 -22.38
CA GLU A 654 20.26 20.90 -20.98
C GLU A 654 20.82 21.95 -20.02
N GLY A 655 20.36 21.90 -18.78
CA GLY A 655 20.83 22.81 -17.74
C GLY A 655 20.13 22.60 -16.39
N GLN A 656 20.39 23.52 -15.46
CA GLN A 656 19.90 23.49 -14.10
C GLN A 656 19.41 24.86 -13.66
N ILE A 657 18.35 24.90 -12.86
CA ILE A 657 17.74 26.09 -12.27
C ILE A 657 17.55 25.84 -10.77
N ASP A 658 18.28 26.59 -9.94
CA ASP A 658 18.33 26.36 -8.47
C ASP A 658 17.58 27.38 -7.64
N ASP A 659 17.35 28.59 -8.18
CA ASP A 659 16.88 29.75 -7.39
C ASP A 659 15.54 30.29 -7.87
N LEU A 660 14.70 29.43 -8.44
CA LEU A 660 13.35 29.81 -8.81
C LEU A 660 12.42 29.73 -7.57
N SER A 661 12.15 30.90 -6.97
CA SER A 661 11.22 31.02 -5.86
C SER A 661 9.79 30.76 -6.34
N ILE A 662 9.16 29.76 -5.76
CA ILE A 662 7.74 29.47 -5.92
C ILE A 662 7.22 29.19 -4.51
N VAL A 663 6.55 30.18 -3.92
CA VAL A 663 6.04 30.02 -2.55
C VAL A 663 5.01 28.87 -2.48
N PRO A 664 4.77 28.28 -1.29
CA PRO A 664 3.85 27.17 -1.12
C PRO A 664 2.50 27.40 -1.79
N LYS A 665 1.95 26.37 -2.46
CA LYS A 665 0.63 26.37 -3.15
C LYS A 665 0.47 27.40 -4.27
N SER A 666 1.55 28.04 -4.72
CA SER A 666 1.49 29.04 -5.82
C SER A 666 2.12 28.54 -7.12
N THR A 667 2.04 29.36 -8.15
CA THR A 667 2.61 29.10 -9.48
C THR A 667 3.61 30.18 -9.88
N ALA A 668 4.63 29.80 -10.67
CA ALA A 668 5.54 30.72 -11.32
C ALA A 668 5.84 30.28 -12.77
N LEU A 669 6.27 31.23 -13.59
CA LEU A 669 6.73 30.91 -14.95
C LEU A 669 8.19 30.40 -14.88
N LEU A 670 8.46 29.31 -15.58
CA LEU A 670 9.82 28.81 -15.75
C LEU A 670 10.59 29.76 -16.70
N PRO A 671 11.71 30.36 -16.25
CA PRO A 671 12.48 31.30 -17.06
C PRO A 671 13.38 30.56 -18.09
N LEU A 672 12.76 29.70 -18.90
CA LEU A 672 13.45 28.91 -19.92
C LEU A 672 12.95 29.31 -21.32
N PRO A 673 13.83 29.93 -22.15
CA PRO A 673 13.47 30.17 -23.55
C PRO A 673 13.43 28.85 -24.32
N LEU A 674 12.28 28.55 -24.94
CA LEU A 674 12.09 27.34 -25.73
C LEU A 674 12.64 27.58 -27.15
N PRO A 675 13.52 26.69 -27.67
CA PRO A 675 14.04 26.83 -29.02
C PRO A 675 12.95 26.52 -30.04
N ALA A 676 12.92 27.29 -31.17
CA ALA A 676 12.14 26.92 -32.32
C ALA A 676 12.70 25.64 -32.95
N SER A 677 11.83 24.72 -33.36
CA SER A 677 12.20 23.44 -33.93
C SER A 677 11.49 23.13 -35.22
N ASN A 678 12.21 22.46 -36.14
CA ASN A 678 11.66 21.80 -37.32
C ASN A 678 11.75 20.25 -37.20
N ALA A 679 12.16 19.73 -36.06
CA ALA A 679 12.27 18.29 -35.80
C ALA A 679 10.88 17.64 -35.83
N SER A 680 10.84 16.32 -36.02
CA SER A 680 9.61 15.54 -35.99
C SER A 680 9.00 15.50 -34.60
N LEU A 681 9.84 15.53 -33.57
CA LEU A 681 9.43 15.50 -32.17
C LEU A 681 10.39 16.38 -31.35
N GLN A 682 9.84 17.34 -30.58
CA GLN A 682 10.59 18.09 -29.58
C GLN A 682 9.95 17.88 -28.18
N ILE A 683 10.78 17.48 -27.21
CA ILE A 683 10.33 17.18 -25.84
C ILE A 683 11.17 17.97 -24.84
N LEU A 684 10.49 18.61 -23.88
CA LEU A 684 11.10 19.13 -22.64
C LEU A 684 10.87 18.14 -21.51
N THR A 685 11.96 17.72 -20.87
CA THR A 685 11.90 16.95 -19.63
C THR A 685 12.43 17.81 -18.49
N LEU A 686 11.66 17.94 -17.41
CA LEU A 686 12.04 18.61 -16.17
C LEU A 686 12.17 17.54 -15.08
N THR A 687 13.31 17.44 -14.42
CA THR A 687 13.53 16.52 -13.30
C THR A 687 13.77 17.34 -12.03
N TYR A 688 13.07 16.99 -10.96
CA TYR A 688 13.11 17.68 -9.68
C TYR A 688 13.99 16.93 -8.70
N HIS A 689 15.01 17.57 -8.14
CA HIS A 689 15.96 16.95 -7.23
C HIS A 689 15.95 17.64 -5.89
N GLN A 690 16.16 16.87 -4.81
CA GLN A 690 16.38 17.41 -3.48
C GLN A 690 17.63 18.31 -3.46
N LYS A 691 17.47 19.59 -3.13
CA LYS A 691 18.55 20.59 -3.20
C LYS A 691 19.59 20.40 -2.10
N THR A 692 19.16 20.12 -0.90
CA THR A 692 20.01 19.88 0.28
C THR A 692 19.53 18.62 0.99
N GLU A 693 20.45 17.89 1.63
CA GLU A 693 20.07 16.73 2.45
C GLU A 693 19.11 17.14 3.56
N THR A 694 18.02 16.41 3.70
CA THR A 694 17.01 16.61 4.74
C THR A 694 16.55 15.27 5.32
N GLY A 695 16.85 15.04 6.60
CA GLY A 695 16.41 13.83 7.30
C GLY A 695 16.74 12.55 6.52
N LEU A 696 15.73 11.95 5.89
CA LEU A 696 15.84 10.68 5.14
C LEU A 696 16.00 10.85 3.62
N ILE A 697 16.07 12.08 3.13
CA ILE A 697 16.21 12.36 1.68
C ILE A 697 17.59 12.92 1.41
N PRO A 698 18.49 12.19 0.72
CA PRO A 698 19.81 12.68 0.40
C PRO A 698 19.77 13.80 -0.65
N GLN A 699 20.78 14.68 -0.63
CA GLN A 699 20.99 15.67 -1.68
C GLN A 699 21.06 15.00 -3.05
N GLY A 700 20.41 15.60 -4.06
CA GLY A 700 20.36 15.09 -5.42
C GLY A 700 19.39 13.94 -5.66
N HIS A 701 18.66 13.47 -4.63
CA HIS A 701 17.61 12.47 -4.82
C HIS A 701 16.52 13.00 -5.75
N SER A 702 16.11 12.20 -6.74
CA SER A 702 15.03 12.56 -7.66
C SER A 702 13.67 12.49 -6.93
N LEU A 703 12.95 13.60 -6.93
CA LEU A 703 11.61 13.74 -6.33
C LEU A 703 10.49 13.47 -7.34
N GLY A 704 10.82 13.41 -8.65
CA GLY A 704 9.89 13.20 -9.74
C GLY A 704 10.27 14.01 -10.97
N PHE A 705 9.42 13.95 -12.00
CA PHE A 705 9.68 14.64 -13.27
C PHE A 705 8.38 15.05 -13.97
N ASP A 706 8.49 15.98 -14.89
CA ASP A 706 7.50 16.29 -15.92
C ASP A 706 8.10 16.13 -17.30
N GLN A 707 7.30 15.64 -18.25
CA GLN A 707 7.66 15.60 -19.64
C GLN A 707 6.59 16.29 -20.46
N ILE A 708 6.99 17.26 -21.30
CA ILE A 708 6.11 18.10 -22.09
C ILE A 708 6.51 17.98 -23.55
N ILE A 709 5.60 17.54 -24.39
CA ILE A 709 5.76 17.55 -25.85
C ILE A 709 5.56 18.99 -26.32
N LEU A 710 6.65 19.62 -26.76
CA LEU A 710 6.64 21.01 -27.27
C LEU A 710 6.13 21.08 -28.70
N SER A 711 6.54 20.12 -29.53
CA SER A 711 6.05 19.98 -30.91
C SER A 711 6.11 18.50 -31.33
N ALA A 712 5.14 18.06 -32.11
CA ALA A 712 5.11 16.75 -32.77
C ALA A 712 4.49 16.89 -34.15
N GLN A 713 5.15 16.36 -35.20
CA GLN A 713 4.64 16.29 -36.56
C GLN A 713 3.84 14.99 -36.76
N SER A 714 2.89 15.01 -37.66
CA SER A 714 2.00 13.86 -37.93
C SER A 714 2.67 12.62 -38.54
N HIS A 715 3.96 12.69 -38.88
CA HIS A 715 4.72 11.61 -39.52
C HIS A 715 5.90 11.11 -38.65
N LEU A 716 5.65 10.91 -37.36
CA LEU A 716 6.65 10.38 -36.44
C LEU A 716 7.09 8.95 -36.86
N PHE A 717 8.40 8.77 -37.15
CA PHE A 717 9.13 7.49 -37.17
C PHE A 717 8.77 6.40 -38.18
N VAL A 718 8.18 6.73 -39.33
CA VAL A 718 8.15 5.76 -40.43
C VAL A 718 9.46 5.89 -41.21
N ASP A 719 10.35 4.90 -41.03
CA ASP A 719 11.55 4.78 -41.87
C ASP A 719 11.11 4.82 -43.35
N GLU A 720 11.59 5.80 -44.16
CA GLU A 720 11.38 5.76 -45.60
C GLU A 720 12.02 4.47 -46.15
N ILE A 721 11.18 3.53 -46.54
CA ILE A 721 11.64 2.25 -47.09
C ILE A 721 12.18 2.53 -48.47
N LYS A 722 13.51 2.39 -48.65
CA LYS A 722 14.13 2.46 -49.99
C LYS A 722 13.48 1.42 -50.87
N SER A 723 12.93 1.83 -51.97
CA SER A 723 12.18 1.00 -52.92
C SER A 723 13.13 0.09 -53.72
N ASN A 724 13.52 -1.04 -53.13
CA ASN A 724 14.07 -2.15 -53.96
C ASN A 724 12.86 -2.93 -54.51
N ILE A 725 12.51 -2.63 -55.78
CA ILE A 725 11.43 -3.32 -56.47
C ILE A 725 11.82 -4.77 -56.72
N GLN A 726 11.13 -5.70 -56.09
CA GLN A 726 11.33 -7.16 -56.21
C GLN A 726 10.08 -7.80 -56.86
N SER A 727 10.22 -8.92 -57.48
CA SER A 727 9.10 -9.72 -57.99
C SER A 727 8.30 -10.33 -56.85
N ILE A 728 6.98 -10.21 -56.89
CA ILE A 728 6.07 -10.89 -55.99
C ILE A 728 5.57 -12.16 -56.66
N SER A 729 5.53 -13.28 -55.96
CA SER A 729 4.90 -14.51 -56.41
C SER A 729 3.87 -14.98 -55.38
N VAL A 730 2.73 -15.44 -55.90
CA VAL A 730 1.62 -15.96 -55.10
C VAL A 730 1.40 -17.42 -55.40
N SER A 731 1.16 -18.24 -54.42
CA SER A 731 0.71 -19.61 -54.59
C SER A 731 -0.36 -19.97 -53.55
N GLU A 732 -1.33 -20.72 -53.97
CA GLU A 732 -2.31 -21.34 -53.10
C GLU A 732 -2.11 -22.86 -53.08
N TYR A 733 -1.92 -23.44 -51.90
CA TYR A 733 -1.75 -24.88 -51.71
C TYR A 733 -2.45 -25.31 -50.41
N ALA A 734 -3.30 -26.32 -50.55
CA ALA A 734 -4.19 -26.77 -49.45
C ALA A 734 -5.05 -25.62 -48.89
N ASN A 735 -4.84 -25.25 -47.64
CA ASN A 735 -5.52 -24.15 -46.96
C ASN A 735 -4.60 -22.93 -46.76
N LEU A 736 -3.49 -22.84 -47.44
CA LEU A 736 -2.53 -21.73 -47.27
C LEU A 736 -2.43 -20.88 -48.54
N ILE A 737 -2.38 -19.57 -48.32
CA ILE A 737 -1.94 -18.59 -49.33
C ILE A 737 -0.52 -18.20 -48.97
N SER A 738 0.40 -18.45 -49.88
CA SER A 738 1.82 -18.06 -49.71
C SER A 738 2.14 -16.89 -50.64
N VAL A 739 2.69 -15.83 -50.08
CA VAL A 739 3.15 -14.66 -50.82
C VAL A 739 4.63 -14.49 -50.55
N LYS A 740 5.44 -14.60 -51.62
CA LYS A 740 6.89 -14.52 -51.54
C LYS A 740 7.40 -13.27 -52.25
N VAL A 741 8.25 -12.53 -51.53
CA VAL A 741 8.96 -11.35 -52.02
C VAL A 741 10.42 -11.50 -51.71
N SER A 742 11.25 -11.69 -52.74
CA SER A 742 12.68 -12.04 -52.58
C SER A 742 12.88 -13.32 -51.72
N ASP A 743 13.57 -13.21 -50.61
CA ASP A 743 13.81 -14.27 -49.62
C ASP A 743 12.78 -14.31 -48.47
N ILE A 744 11.83 -13.40 -48.44
CA ILE A 744 10.75 -13.34 -47.45
C ILE A 744 9.50 -14.02 -47.97
N GLU A 745 8.90 -14.89 -47.16
CA GLU A 745 7.66 -15.59 -47.49
C GLU A 745 6.66 -15.41 -46.32
N TYR A 746 5.45 -14.89 -46.63
CA TYR A 746 4.30 -14.81 -45.74
C TYR A 746 3.28 -15.88 -46.10
N GLN A 747 2.92 -16.70 -45.11
CA GLN A 747 1.90 -17.75 -45.28
C GLN A 747 0.66 -17.44 -44.45
N PHE A 748 -0.52 -17.44 -45.09
CA PHE A 748 -1.79 -17.11 -44.45
C PHE A 748 -2.71 -18.32 -44.47
N ASP A 749 -3.41 -18.60 -43.35
CA ASP A 749 -4.40 -19.65 -43.23
C ASP A 749 -5.77 -19.16 -43.77
N GLN A 750 -6.28 -19.82 -44.80
CA GLN A 750 -7.56 -19.45 -45.45
C GLN A 750 -8.80 -19.63 -44.55
N TYR A 751 -8.73 -20.48 -43.51
CA TYR A 751 -9.85 -20.76 -42.63
C TYR A 751 -9.82 -19.90 -41.36
N LYS A 752 -8.63 -19.49 -40.90
CA LYS A 752 -8.45 -18.66 -39.72
C LYS A 752 -8.25 -17.19 -40.07
N GLY A 753 -7.74 -16.89 -41.27
CA GLY A 753 -7.44 -15.51 -41.69
C GLY A 753 -6.28 -14.89 -40.96
N THR A 754 -5.35 -15.69 -40.42
CA THR A 754 -4.18 -15.27 -39.67
C THR A 754 -2.91 -15.64 -40.42
N ILE A 755 -1.80 -14.99 -40.03
CA ILE A 755 -0.47 -15.34 -40.51
C ILE A 755 -0.07 -16.70 -39.87
N GLN A 756 0.06 -17.73 -40.69
CA GLN A 756 0.45 -19.08 -40.28
C GLN A 756 1.95 -19.18 -40.02
N GLN A 757 2.74 -18.52 -40.88
CA GLN A 757 4.20 -18.54 -40.80
C GLN A 757 4.81 -17.36 -41.54
N ILE A 758 5.93 -16.87 -41.02
CA ILE A 758 6.85 -15.95 -41.73
C ILE A 758 8.18 -16.68 -41.90
N ARG A 759 8.72 -16.67 -43.12
CA ARG A 759 10.02 -17.26 -43.43
C ARG A 759 10.94 -16.20 -44.02
N LYS A 760 12.23 -16.30 -43.72
CA LYS A 760 13.28 -15.54 -44.40
C LYS A 760 14.39 -16.52 -44.82
N ALA A 761 14.78 -16.49 -46.09
CA ALA A 761 15.71 -17.43 -46.67
C ALA A 761 15.35 -18.92 -46.41
N GLY A 762 14.06 -19.23 -46.27
CA GLY A 762 13.52 -20.56 -45.97
C GLY A 762 13.38 -20.88 -44.47
N GLU A 763 14.04 -20.16 -43.59
CA GLU A 763 14.00 -20.39 -42.14
C GLU A 763 12.71 -19.81 -41.49
N PRO A 764 11.99 -20.59 -40.65
CA PRO A 764 10.78 -20.13 -40.01
C PRO A 764 11.08 -19.18 -38.83
N TRP A 765 10.33 -18.10 -38.70
CA TRP A 765 10.45 -17.13 -37.60
C TRP A 765 9.40 -17.30 -36.48
N LEU A 766 8.28 -17.92 -36.81
CA LEU A 766 7.20 -18.15 -35.86
C LEU A 766 7.23 -19.62 -35.38
N ASN A 767 7.14 -19.81 -34.08
CA ASN A 767 6.92 -21.12 -33.45
C ASN A 767 5.45 -21.55 -33.47
N GLN A 768 4.53 -20.57 -33.48
CA GLN A 768 3.09 -20.77 -33.58
C GLN A 768 2.49 -19.70 -34.52
N PRO A 769 1.31 -19.97 -35.12
CA PRO A 769 0.59 -18.98 -35.92
C PRO A 769 0.29 -17.71 -35.09
N VAL A 770 0.24 -16.58 -35.76
CA VAL A 770 -0.28 -15.32 -35.18
C VAL A 770 -1.76 -15.48 -34.84
N ASP A 771 -2.20 -14.95 -33.72
CA ASP A 771 -3.62 -14.93 -33.36
C ASP A 771 -4.14 -13.50 -33.11
N PHE A 772 -5.46 -13.33 -33.24
CA PHE A 772 -6.17 -12.13 -32.79
C PHE A 772 -6.40 -12.26 -31.30
N ASN A 773 -5.77 -11.41 -30.51
CA ASN A 773 -5.74 -11.50 -29.08
C ASN A 773 -6.74 -10.56 -28.42
N ILE A 774 -7.72 -11.12 -27.70
CA ILE A 774 -8.71 -10.37 -26.91
C ILE A 774 -8.69 -10.76 -25.43
N TRP A 775 -7.63 -11.42 -24.97
CA TRP A 775 -7.49 -11.93 -23.61
C TRP A 775 -6.21 -11.42 -22.97
N ARG A 776 -6.28 -11.04 -21.70
CA ARG A 776 -5.10 -10.86 -20.83
C ARG A 776 -5.13 -11.83 -19.67
N ALA A 777 -4.00 -12.15 -19.07
CA ALA A 777 -3.97 -12.81 -17.78
C ALA A 777 -4.63 -11.86 -16.76
N PRO A 778 -5.82 -12.24 -16.20
CA PRO A 778 -6.57 -11.31 -15.36
C PRO A 778 -5.75 -10.79 -14.18
N LEU A 779 -5.83 -9.49 -13.97
CA LEU A 779 -5.32 -8.81 -12.78
C LEU A 779 -6.17 -9.18 -11.55
N ASP A 780 -5.64 -8.97 -10.36
CA ASP A 780 -6.47 -9.03 -9.15
C ASP A 780 -7.63 -8.01 -9.22
N ASN A 781 -7.40 -6.84 -9.82
CA ASN A 781 -8.42 -5.84 -10.12
C ASN A 781 -9.51 -6.31 -11.11
N ASP A 782 -9.25 -7.33 -11.89
CA ASP A 782 -10.22 -7.91 -12.82
C ASP A 782 -11.16 -8.93 -12.15
N SER A 783 -11.08 -9.17 -10.85
CA SER A 783 -11.79 -10.22 -10.11
C SER A 783 -13.29 -10.26 -10.42
N LEU A 784 -13.98 -9.13 -10.41
CA LEU A 784 -15.41 -9.01 -10.73
C LEU A 784 -15.67 -9.19 -12.24
N MET A 785 -14.80 -8.65 -13.10
CA MET A 785 -14.98 -8.70 -14.56
C MET A 785 -14.58 -10.03 -15.19
N LYS A 786 -13.64 -10.75 -14.57
CA LYS A 786 -13.14 -12.05 -15.03
C LYS A 786 -14.29 -13.05 -15.29
N ALA A 787 -15.26 -13.12 -14.39
CA ALA A 787 -16.43 -13.99 -14.55
C ALA A 787 -17.24 -13.62 -15.80
N HIS A 788 -17.46 -12.34 -16.07
CA HIS A 788 -18.16 -11.83 -17.25
C HIS A 788 -17.38 -12.12 -18.54
N TRP A 789 -16.06 -11.91 -18.57
CA TRP A 789 -15.22 -12.22 -19.72
C TRP A 789 -15.19 -13.73 -20.04
N LEU A 790 -15.09 -14.57 -19.02
CA LEU A 790 -15.15 -16.03 -19.19
C LEU A 790 -16.55 -16.47 -19.67
N ALA A 791 -17.61 -15.86 -19.14
CA ALA A 791 -18.98 -16.11 -19.59
C ALA A 791 -19.20 -15.68 -21.04
N ALA A 792 -18.56 -14.58 -21.48
CA ALA A 792 -18.56 -14.13 -22.88
C ALA A 792 -17.67 -14.99 -23.79
N GLY A 793 -16.77 -15.81 -23.24
CA GLY A 793 -15.91 -16.73 -23.99
C GLY A 793 -14.59 -16.11 -24.46
N TYR A 794 -14.16 -14.97 -23.91
CA TYR A 794 -12.97 -14.25 -24.38
C TYR A 794 -11.68 -15.06 -24.25
N GLY A 795 -11.48 -15.80 -23.14
CA GLY A 795 -10.29 -16.63 -22.91
C GLY A 795 -10.19 -17.89 -23.80
N ARG A 796 -11.18 -18.13 -24.68
CA ARG A 796 -11.20 -19.27 -25.60
C ARG A 796 -11.72 -18.88 -27.01
N ALA A 797 -11.58 -17.61 -27.34
CA ALA A 797 -11.98 -17.09 -28.65
C ALA A 797 -11.07 -17.65 -29.75
N MET A 798 -11.66 -17.96 -30.90
CA MET A 798 -10.96 -18.42 -32.09
C MET A 798 -11.48 -17.70 -33.34
N SER A 799 -10.61 -17.47 -34.30
CA SER A 799 -10.99 -16.86 -35.58
C SER A 799 -11.62 -17.87 -36.52
N ARG A 800 -12.59 -17.41 -37.30
CA ARG A 800 -13.23 -18.16 -38.40
C ARG A 800 -13.48 -17.24 -39.58
N VAL A 801 -12.91 -17.57 -40.75
CA VAL A 801 -13.13 -16.86 -42.01
C VAL A 801 -14.52 -17.21 -42.58
N TYR A 802 -15.25 -16.20 -43.01
CA TYR A 802 -16.52 -16.32 -43.73
C TYR A 802 -16.32 -16.26 -45.24
N ASN A 803 -15.46 -15.37 -45.71
CA ASN A 803 -14.94 -15.33 -47.08
C ASN A 803 -13.59 -14.63 -47.12
N TYR A 804 -12.85 -14.80 -48.22
CA TYR A 804 -11.66 -14.05 -48.51
C TYR A 804 -11.62 -13.65 -50.00
N ARG A 805 -10.80 -12.65 -50.29
CA ARG A 805 -10.49 -12.19 -51.63
C ARG A 805 -9.00 -11.97 -51.75
N LEU A 806 -8.40 -12.56 -52.80
CA LEU A 806 -7.00 -12.32 -53.18
C LEU A 806 -7.00 -11.42 -54.42
N THR A 807 -6.19 -10.36 -54.45
CA THR A 807 -6.05 -9.40 -55.53
C THR A 807 -4.59 -9.16 -55.78
N GLU A 808 -4.12 -9.49 -56.98
CA GLU A 808 -2.79 -9.15 -57.42
C GLU A 808 -2.84 -7.80 -58.18
N GLN A 809 -2.02 -6.87 -57.71
CA GLN A 809 -1.86 -5.53 -58.31
C GLN A 809 -0.43 -5.43 -58.89
N GLU A 810 -0.15 -4.42 -59.69
CA GLU A 810 1.15 -4.25 -60.35
C GLU A 810 2.29 -4.10 -59.33
N SER A 811 2.06 -3.51 -58.16
CA SER A 811 3.07 -3.20 -57.15
C SER A 811 2.83 -3.86 -55.78
N ALA A 812 1.76 -4.64 -55.61
CA ALA A 812 1.41 -5.25 -54.35
C ALA A 812 0.46 -6.44 -54.51
N VAL A 813 0.42 -7.30 -53.51
CA VAL A 813 -0.61 -8.34 -53.32
C VAL A 813 -1.47 -7.99 -52.14
N GLU A 814 -2.79 -8.08 -52.30
CA GLU A 814 -3.76 -7.77 -51.26
C GLU A 814 -4.64 -8.98 -50.96
N ILE A 815 -4.71 -9.37 -49.69
CA ILE A 815 -5.55 -10.47 -49.20
C ILE A 815 -6.55 -9.85 -48.22
N THR A 816 -7.83 -9.87 -48.54
CA THR A 816 -8.90 -9.37 -47.65
C THR A 816 -9.67 -10.54 -47.07
N PHE A 817 -9.74 -10.61 -45.75
CA PHE A 817 -10.52 -11.61 -45.01
C PHE A 817 -11.70 -10.92 -44.32
N LYS A 818 -12.90 -11.47 -44.46
CA LYS A 818 -14.00 -11.22 -43.53
C LYS A 818 -14.13 -12.40 -42.58
N LEU A 819 -13.94 -12.17 -41.30
CA LEU A 819 -13.91 -13.22 -40.28
C LEU A 819 -14.62 -12.81 -38.99
N GLY A 820 -14.92 -13.80 -38.18
CA GLY A 820 -15.48 -13.60 -36.85
C GLY A 820 -14.56 -14.16 -35.77
N LEU A 821 -14.45 -13.50 -34.64
CA LEU A 821 -13.99 -14.11 -33.39
C LEU A 821 -15.18 -14.74 -32.69
N VAL A 822 -15.08 -16.04 -32.43
CA VAL A 822 -16.18 -16.89 -31.93
C VAL A 822 -15.66 -17.76 -30.80
N ALA A 823 -16.56 -18.19 -29.90
CA ALA A 823 -16.23 -19.16 -28.85
C ALA A 823 -17.29 -20.25 -28.77
N VAL A 824 -16.90 -21.44 -28.32
CA VAL A 824 -17.84 -22.60 -28.17
C VAL A 824 -19.02 -22.21 -27.28
N SER A 825 -20.23 -22.51 -27.75
CA SER A 825 -21.53 -22.23 -27.07
C SER A 825 -21.81 -20.74 -26.81
N LYS A 826 -21.16 -19.82 -27.54
CA LYS A 826 -21.38 -18.39 -27.42
C LYS A 826 -21.74 -17.76 -28.77
N ALA A 827 -22.40 -16.60 -28.69
CA ALA A 827 -22.60 -15.74 -29.85
C ALA A 827 -21.23 -15.21 -30.33
N ARG A 828 -21.22 -14.75 -31.58
CA ARG A 828 -20.04 -14.11 -32.17
C ARG A 828 -19.64 -12.89 -31.34
N ILE A 829 -18.32 -12.81 -31.01
CA ILE A 829 -17.76 -11.71 -30.20
C ILE A 829 -17.48 -10.50 -31.08
N LEU A 830 -16.66 -10.69 -32.10
CA LEU A 830 -16.27 -9.63 -33.06
C LEU A 830 -16.53 -10.07 -34.51
N ILE A 831 -16.76 -9.09 -35.39
CA ILE A 831 -16.59 -9.21 -36.86
C ILE A 831 -15.33 -8.41 -37.19
N LEU A 832 -14.43 -9.01 -37.98
CA LEU A 832 -13.22 -8.35 -38.46
C LEU A 832 -13.22 -8.36 -39.99
N ASN A 833 -12.90 -7.21 -40.60
CA ASN A 833 -12.47 -7.11 -41.98
C ASN A 833 -10.96 -6.80 -41.96
N VAL A 834 -10.17 -7.78 -42.36
CA VAL A 834 -8.69 -7.72 -42.26
C VAL A 834 -8.12 -7.66 -43.65
N VAL A 835 -7.32 -6.64 -43.96
CA VAL A 835 -6.62 -6.47 -45.23
C VAL A 835 -5.11 -6.59 -44.98
N TYR A 836 -4.52 -7.66 -45.57
CA TYR A 836 -3.09 -7.83 -45.65
C TYR A 836 -2.59 -7.35 -47.00
N ARG A 837 -1.78 -6.30 -47.03
CA ARG A 837 -1.19 -5.76 -48.25
C ARG A 837 0.32 -5.96 -48.22
N ILE A 838 0.85 -6.78 -49.12
CA ILE A 838 2.28 -7.08 -49.24
C ILE A 838 2.83 -6.30 -50.46
N GLU A 839 3.83 -5.44 -50.21
CA GLU A 839 4.44 -4.59 -51.22
C GLU A 839 5.73 -5.26 -51.83
N GLN A 840 6.19 -4.78 -53.00
CA GLN A 840 7.38 -5.26 -53.69
C GLN A 840 8.69 -5.07 -52.93
N ASN A 841 8.69 -4.24 -51.88
CA ASN A 841 9.83 -4.06 -50.95
C ASN A 841 9.80 -5.01 -49.74
N GLY A 842 8.80 -5.91 -49.67
CA GLY A 842 8.59 -6.84 -48.58
C GLY A 842 7.84 -6.30 -47.40
N LEU A 843 7.37 -5.04 -47.44
CA LEU A 843 6.53 -4.47 -46.37
C LEU A 843 5.15 -5.15 -46.35
N LEU A 844 4.71 -5.60 -45.18
CA LEU A 844 3.35 -6.08 -44.93
C LEU A 844 2.56 -5.04 -44.13
N GLN A 845 1.55 -4.46 -44.76
CA GLN A 845 0.55 -3.61 -44.05
C GLN A 845 -0.63 -4.47 -43.63
N ILE A 846 -1.08 -4.29 -42.39
CA ILE A 846 -2.25 -4.96 -41.81
C ILE A 846 -3.26 -3.87 -41.42
N ASN A 847 -4.41 -3.88 -42.08
CA ASN A 847 -5.51 -2.96 -41.77
C ASN A 847 -6.69 -3.79 -41.25
N ILE A 848 -7.21 -3.42 -40.10
CA ILE A 848 -8.28 -4.14 -39.42
C ILE A 848 -9.41 -3.17 -39.16
N HIS A 849 -10.60 -3.49 -39.65
CA HIS A 849 -11.86 -2.87 -39.24
C HIS A 849 -12.59 -3.89 -38.36
N ALA A 850 -12.95 -3.48 -37.13
CA ALA A 850 -13.51 -4.35 -36.10
C ALA A 850 -14.89 -3.86 -35.62
N GLU A 851 -15.86 -4.77 -35.53
CA GLU A 851 -17.19 -4.52 -34.98
C GLU A 851 -17.43 -5.44 -33.77
N LYS A 852 -17.68 -4.86 -32.57
CA LYS A 852 -18.02 -5.57 -31.32
C LYS A 852 -19.52 -5.61 -31.09
N GLN A 853 -20.05 -6.72 -30.60
CA GLN A 853 -21.44 -6.81 -30.18
C GLN A 853 -21.69 -5.90 -28.95
N PRO A 854 -22.66 -4.95 -29.02
CA PRO A 854 -22.82 -3.92 -27.97
C PRO A 854 -23.17 -4.46 -26.58
N HIS A 855 -23.85 -5.62 -26.50
CA HIS A 855 -24.29 -6.21 -25.23
C HIS A 855 -23.21 -7.03 -24.50
N LEU A 856 -22.07 -7.25 -25.14
CA LEU A 856 -20.96 -7.95 -24.53
C LEU A 856 -20.13 -7.00 -23.65
N PRO A 857 -19.47 -7.51 -22.57
CA PRO A 857 -18.62 -6.69 -21.71
C PRO A 857 -17.49 -6.02 -22.53
N PHE A 858 -16.88 -5.00 -21.97
CA PHE A 858 -15.70 -4.39 -22.57
C PHE A 858 -14.57 -5.43 -22.72
N LEU A 859 -13.69 -5.24 -23.71
CA LEU A 859 -12.57 -6.14 -23.96
C LEU A 859 -11.40 -5.84 -23.01
N PRO A 860 -10.72 -6.84 -22.44
CA PRO A 860 -9.48 -6.62 -21.72
C PRO A 860 -8.37 -6.05 -22.61
N ARG A 861 -8.31 -6.48 -23.88
CA ARG A 861 -7.41 -5.96 -24.93
C ARG A 861 -7.94 -6.35 -26.31
N PHE A 862 -7.39 -5.73 -27.35
CA PHE A 862 -7.54 -6.18 -28.73
C PHE A 862 -6.22 -5.94 -29.49
N GLY A 863 -5.64 -7.00 -30.09
CA GLY A 863 -4.43 -6.89 -30.88
C GLY A 863 -4.01 -8.16 -31.58
N LEU A 864 -2.75 -8.22 -31.97
CA LEU A 864 -2.09 -9.38 -32.57
C LEU A 864 -1.01 -9.92 -31.63
N ARG A 865 -0.94 -11.25 -31.49
CA ARG A 865 0.06 -11.96 -30.71
C ARG A 865 0.96 -12.78 -31.60
N PHE A 866 2.27 -12.47 -31.59
CA PHE A 866 3.31 -13.14 -32.40
C PHE A 866 4.15 -14.04 -31.49
N PHE A 867 4.41 -15.26 -31.94
CA PHE A 867 5.23 -16.25 -31.23
C PHE A 867 6.57 -16.43 -31.97
N LEU A 868 7.45 -15.45 -31.85
CA LEU A 868 8.77 -15.46 -32.47
C LEU A 868 9.64 -16.56 -31.85
N ASN A 869 10.56 -17.13 -32.63
CA ASN A 869 11.50 -18.10 -32.06
C ASN A 869 12.41 -17.44 -30.99
N GLN A 870 12.90 -18.22 -30.04
CA GLN A 870 13.60 -17.75 -28.83
C GLN A 870 14.88 -16.94 -29.13
N GLY A 871 15.46 -17.04 -30.38
CA GLY A 871 16.60 -16.24 -30.75
C GLY A 871 16.34 -14.74 -30.87
N PHE A 872 15.07 -14.32 -31.05
CA PHE A 872 14.64 -12.93 -31.10
C PHE A 872 14.46 -12.37 -29.69
N ASN A 873 15.54 -11.95 -29.04
CA ASN A 873 15.55 -11.56 -27.63
C ASN A 873 16.04 -10.13 -27.36
N GLN A 874 16.43 -9.37 -28.39
CA GLN A 874 16.78 -7.95 -28.26
C GLN A 874 15.59 -7.10 -28.70
N VAL A 875 15.06 -6.30 -27.80
CA VAL A 875 13.89 -5.47 -28.05
C VAL A 875 14.24 -4.00 -27.93
N GLU A 876 13.89 -3.22 -28.95
CA GLU A 876 13.94 -1.76 -28.94
C GLU A 876 12.56 -1.22 -29.26
N TYR A 877 12.07 -0.23 -28.49
CA TYR A 877 10.76 0.38 -28.74
C TYR A 877 10.79 1.88 -28.53
N VAL A 878 9.82 2.57 -29.13
CA VAL A 878 9.49 3.98 -28.92
C VAL A 878 8.11 4.04 -28.28
N GLY A 879 8.01 4.50 -27.04
CA GLY A 879 6.79 4.53 -26.26
C GLY A 879 7.07 4.97 -24.82
N TYR A 880 6.12 4.80 -23.91
CA TYR A 880 6.34 5.05 -22.49
C TYR A 880 7.12 3.91 -21.83
N GLY A 881 8.20 4.27 -21.11
CA GLY A 881 9.11 3.34 -20.43
C GLY A 881 10.05 4.04 -19.44
N PRO A 882 11.09 3.35 -18.92
CA PRO A 882 11.49 1.96 -19.21
C PRO A 882 10.66 0.89 -18.49
N THR A 883 9.96 1.23 -17.40
CA THR A 883 9.10 0.31 -16.66
C THR A 883 7.75 0.12 -17.35
N GLU A 884 6.96 -0.85 -16.90
CA GLU A 884 5.63 -1.09 -17.46
C GLU A 884 4.72 0.13 -17.37
N SER A 885 3.85 0.29 -18.33
CA SER A 885 2.89 1.38 -18.42
C SER A 885 1.59 0.96 -19.10
N TYR A 886 0.49 1.55 -18.66
CA TYR A 886 -0.86 1.27 -19.15
C TYR A 886 -1.60 2.59 -19.42
N LEU A 887 -2.75 2.51 -20.04
CA LEU A 887 -3.57 3.68 -20.41
C LEU A 887 -3.83 4.61 -19.19
N ASP A 888 -4.06 4.05 -18.02
CA ASP A 888 -4.36 4.72 -16.76
C ASP A 888 -3.18 4.77 -15.77
N LYS A 889 -2.05 4.08 -16.06
CA LYS A 889 -0.88 3.96 -15.21
C LYS A 889 0.39 4.18 -16.04
N HIS A 890 0.83 5.44 -16.17
CA HIS A 890 2.01 5.78 -16.98
C HIS A 890 2.78 7.01 -16.50
N HIS A 891 2.42 7.60 -15.36
CA HIS A 891 3.07 8.80 -14.86
C HIS A 891 4.49 8.52 -14.33
N ALA A 892 4.78 7.27 -13.92
CA ALA A 892 6.13 6.84 -13.56
C ALA A 892 7.09 6.73 -14.75
N THR A 893 6.57 6.86 -15.98
CA THR A 893 7.31 6.58 -17.22
C THR A 893 7.39 7.81 -18.11
N ALA A 894 8.42 7.87 -18.94
CA ALA A 894 8.61 8.94 -19.91
C ALA A 894 8.49 8.39 -21.35
N PHE A 895 7.96 9.20 -22.25
CA PHE A 895 7.96 8.87 -23.68
C PHE A 895 9.38 8.97 -24.23
N GLY A 896 9.90 7.86 -24.78
CA GLY A 896 11.29 7.77 -25.21
C GLY A 896 11.60 6.59 -26.10
N ARG A 897 12.88 6.35 -26.34
CA ARG A 897 13.42 5.16 -27.02
C ARG A 897 14.12 4.29 -25.99
N TYR A 898 13.69 3.03 -25.87
CA TYR A 898 14.14 2.10 -24.84
C TYR A 898 14.59 0.77 -25.43
N LYS A 899 15.40 0.07 -24.67
CA LYS A 899 15.84 -1.30 -24.97
C LYS A 899 15.52 -2.21 -23.80
N THR A 900 15.07 -3.42 -24.11
CA THR A 900 14.77 -4.45 -23.12
C THR A 900 15.00 -5.85 -23.70
N THR A 901 14.74 -6.89 -22.90
CA THR A 901 14.63 -8.28 -23.33
C THR A 901 13.32 -8.87 -22.82
N PRO A 902 12.82 -9.97 -23.36
CA PRO A 902 11.61 -10.62 -22.82
C PRO A 902 11.69 -10.90 -21.32
N GLU A 903 12.89 -11.33 -20.85
CA GLU A 903 13.13 -11.62 -19.43
C GLU A 903 13.14 -10.37 -18.55
N SER A 904 13.83 -9.30 -18.97
CA SER A 904 13.92 -8.07 -18.19
C SER A 904 12.66 -7.22 -18.25
N ASN A 905 11.78 -7.51 -19.20
CA ASN A 905 10.46 -6.86 -19.31
C ASN A 905 9.41 -7.47 -18.37
N HIS A 906 9.65 -8.69 -17.90
CA HIS A 906 8.75 -9.38 -16.97
C HIS A 906 8.81 -8.75 -15.58
N VAL A 907 7.65 -8.46 -15.00
CA VAL A 907 7.49 -7.97 -13.61
C VAL A 907 7.00 -9.13 -12.74
N PRO A 908 7.79 -9.55 -11.72
CA PRO A 908 7.49 -10.76 -10.94
C PRO A 908 6.47 -10.49 -9.83
N TYR A 909 5.20 -10.30 -10.18
CA TYR A 909 4.12 -10.27 -9.19
C TYR A 909 3.97 -11.63 -8.52
N LEU A 910 3.81 -11.67 -7.19
CA LEU A 910 3.77 -12.90 -6.40
C LEU A 910 2.75 -13.91 -6.95
N LYS A 911 1.56 -13.43 -7.33
CA LYS A 911 0.58 -14.18 -8.14
C LYS A 911 0.66 -13.70 -9.58
N PRO A 912 0.99 -14.60 -10.54
CA PRO A 912 1.15 -14.24 -11.94
C PRO A 912 -0.11 -13.61 -12.53
N GLN A 913 0.06 -12.51 -13.24
CA GLN A 913 -0.97 -11.75 -13.91
C GLN A 913 -0.39 -10.95 -15.08
N GLU A 914 -1.20 -10.21 -15.84
CA GLU A 914 -0.72 -9.33 -16.91
C GLU A 914 0.29 -8.32 -16.35
N ASN A 915 1.45 -8.22 -17.01
CA ASN A 915 2.55 -7.35 -16.60
C ASN A 915 3.41 -6.96 -17.81
N GLY A 916 4.29 -5.97 -17.65
CA GLY A 916 5.32 -5.61 -18.64
C GLY A 916 4.76 -4.99 -19.93
N SER A 917 3.56 -4.45 -19.95
CA SER A 917 3.04 -3.69 -21.09
C SER A 917 3.69 -2.29 -21.17
N HIS A 918 3.79 -1.74 -22.40
CA HIS A 918 4.24 -0.37 -22.66
C HIS A 918 3.17 0.38 -23.45
N TYR A 919 2.75 1.51 -22.89
CA TYR A 919 1.69 2.35 -23.42
C TYR A 919 2.20 3.28 -24.53
N ALA A 920 1.30 3.59 -25.49
CA ALA A 920 1.48 4.56 -26.56
C ALA A 920 2.78 4.36 -27.39
N CYS A 921 3.09 3.10 -27.72
CA CYS A 921 4.19 2.78 -28.60
C CYS A 921 3.89 3.18 -30.06
N LEU A 922 4.93 3.60 -30.79
CA LEU A 922 4.88 3.92 -32.21
C LEU A 922 5.72 2.95 -33.06
N ASP A 923 6.76 2.38 -32.45
CA ASP A 923 7.71 1.47 -33.09
C ASP A 923 8.16 0.42 -32.09
N VAL A 924 8.25 -0.84 -32.52
CA VAL A 924 8.90 -1.93 -31.79
C VAL A 924 9.74 -2.77 -32.74
N LYS A 925 10.97 -3.06 -32.37
CA LYS A 925 11.93 -3.91 -33.07
C LYS A 925 12.32 -5.05 -32.17
N VAL A 926 12.16 -6.28 -32.67
CA VAL A 926 12.61 -7.49 -31.98
C VAL A 926 13.66 -8.17 -32.85
N ALA A 927 14.88 -8.28 -32.36
CA ALA A 927 16.04 -8.72 -33.14
C ALA A 927 16.74 -9.91 -32.52
N ASN A 928 17.44 -10.66 -33.41
CA ASN A 928 18.48 -11.60 -33.05
C ASN A 928 19.84 -11.07 -33.51
N SER A 929 20.88 -11.92 -33.65
CA SER A 929 22.22 -11.50 -34.06
C SER A 929 22.33 -11.02 -35.51
N SER A 930 21.39 -11.39 -36.39
CA SER A 930 21.44 -11.14 -37.84
C SER A 930 20.20 -10.50 -38.43
N ASP A 931 19.04 -10.64 -37.77
CA ASP A 931 17.74 -10.35 -38.30
C ASP A 931 16.92 -9.50 -37.36
N CYS A 932 15.96 -8.72 -37.90
CA CYS A 932 15.10 -7.83 -37.16
C CYS A 932 13.65 -7.94 -37.64
N PHE A 933 12.72 -8.17 -36.71
CA PHE A 933 11.28 -8.08 -36.87
C PHE A 933 10.80 -6.72 -36.34
N SER A 934 10.21 -5.89 -37.17
CA SER A 934 9.80 -4.53 -36.79
C SER A 934 8.31 -4.33 -37.04
N VAL A 935 7.64 -3.70 -36.06
CA VAL A 935 6.23 -3.26 -36.18
C VAL A 935 6.16 -1.76 -35.94
N GLN A 936 5.48 -1.03 -36.80
CA GLN A 936 5.28 0.41 -36.75
C GLN A 936 3.83 0.77 -36.95
N SER A 937 3.38 1.89 -36.36
CA SER A 937 2.05 2.46 -36.57
C SER A 937 2.06 3.98 -36.48
N HIS A 938 1.18 4.63 -37.25
CA HIS A 938 0.91 6.05 -37.13
C HIS A 938 0.02 6.39 -35.93
N THR A 939 -0.79 5.43 -35.48
CA THR A 939 -1.58 5.53 -34.25
C THR A 939 -0.86 4.80 -33.14
N PRO A 940 -0.75 5.41 -31.94
CA PRO A 940 -0.14 4.73 -30.81
C PRO A 940 -0.82 3.38 -30.51
N PHE A 941 -0.03 2.39 -30.12
CA PHE A 941 -0.49 1.06 -29.73
C PHE A 941 0.13 0.68 -28.38
N SER A 942 -0.39 -0.37 -27.71
CA SER A 942 0.27 -0.97 -26.54
C SER A 942 1.12 -2.16 -26.98
N MET A 943 2.26 -2.33 -26.36
CA MET A 943 3.21 -3.41 -26.66
C MET A 943 3.56 -4.18 -25.38
N ASN A 944 3.63 -5.51 -25.50
CA ASN A 944 4.18 -6.37 -24.45
C ASN A 944 5.11 -7.40 -25.10
N VAL A 945 6.26 -7.67 -24.49
CA VAL A 945 7.16 -8.76 -24.88
C VAL A 945 7.46 -9.63 -23.67
N SER A 946 7.21 -10.93 -23.76
CA SER A 946 7.28 -11.85 -22.62
C SER A 946 7.83 -13.22 -23.02
N PRO A 947 8.58 -13.93 -22.14
CA PRO A 947 8.90 -15.33 -22.31
C PRO A 947 7.76 -16.26 -21.89
N TYR A 948 6.70 -15.74 -21.24
CA TYR A 948 5.56 -16.49 -20.73
C TYR A 948 4.31 -16.21 -21.55
N SER A 949 3.50 -17.24 -21.78
CA SER A 949 2.18 -17.05 -22.39
C SER A 949 1.16 -16.56 -21.37
N GLN A 950 0.08 -15.95 -21.86
CA GLN A 950 -1.03 -15.51 -21.01
C GLN A 950 -1.70 -16.71 -20.32
N GLU A 951 -1.76 -17.86 -21.01
CA GLU A 951 -2.27 -19.11 -20.49
C GLU A 951 -1.41 -19.65 -19.34
N GLU A 952 -0.10 -19.52 -19.44
CA GLU A 952 0.84 -19.88 -18.37
C GLU A 952 0.64 -18.99 -17.15
N LEU A 953 0.60 -17.66 -17.33
CA LEU A 953 0.32 -16.71 -16.25
C LEU A 953 -1.03 -16.99 -15.55
N CYS A 954 -2.07 -17.39 -16.32
CA CYS A 954 -3.38 -17.72 -15.74
C CYS A 954 -3.38 -19.04 -14.95
N SER A 955 -2.50 -19.96 -15.24
CA SER A 955 -2.52 -21.34 -14.71
C SER A 955 -1.75 -21.51 -13.42
N LYS A 956 -0.78 -20.65 -13.15
CA LYS A 956 0.12 -20.77 -12.00
C LYS A 956 -0.37 -19.94 -10.82
N LYS A 957 -0.13 -20.46 -9.61
CA LYS A 957 -0.45 -19.77 -8.37
C LYS A 957 0.64 -18.77 -7.97
N HIS A 958 1.91 -19.10 -8.27
CA HIS A 958 3.05 -18.30 -7.85
C HIS A 958 3.99 -18.01 -9.02
N GLU A 959 4.68 -16.88 -8.96
CA GLU A 959 5.67 -16.46 -9.95
C GLU A 959 6.78 -17.50 -10.16
N TYR A 960 7.28 -18.07 -9.07
CA TYR A 960 8.35 -19.06 -9.10
C TYR A 960 7.96 -20.43 -9.68
N ASP A 961 6.70 -20.63 -10.06
CA ASP A 961 6.21 -21.84 -10.73
C ASP A 961 6.07 -21.66 -12.25
N LEU A 962 6.38 -20.45 -12.77
CA LEU A 962 6.26 -20.15 -14.19
C LEU A 962 7.28 -20.89 -15.04
N GLU A 963 6.82 -21.42 -16.17
CA GLU A 963 7.63 -22.10 -17.17
C GLU A 963 7.68 -21.31 -18.48
N LYS A 964 8.88 -21.05 -19.00
CA LYS A 964 9.06 -20.32 -20.26
C LYS A 964 8.48 -21.09 -21.43
N SER A 965 7.81 -20.39 -22.35
CA SER A 965 7.16 -20.99 -23.53
C SER A 965 8.11 -21.52 -24.62
N GLY A 966 9.41 -21.16 -24.56
CA GLY A 966 10.37 -21.40 -25.63
C GLY A 966 10.23 -20.45 -26.84
N SER A 967 9.37 -19.41 -26.70
CA SER A 967 9.17 -18.35 -27.69
C SER A 967 9.38 -16.98 -27.07
N THR A 968 9.74 -16.02 -27.90
CA THR A 968 9.55 -14.60 -27.59
C THR A 968 8.13 -14.23 -28.01
N ILE A 969 7.25 -13.98 -27.05
CA ILE A 969 5.87 -13.65 -27.31
C ILE A 969 5.75 -12.13 -27.37
N LEU A 970 5.42 -11.60 -28.55
CA LEU A 970 5.18 -10.17 -28.77
C LEU A 970 3.69 -9.93 -28.97
N CYS A 971 3.08 -9.18 -28.07
CA CYS A 971 1.74 -8.64 -28.23
C CYS A 971 1.83 -7.20 -28.76
N VAL A 972 1.06 -6.90 -29.79
CA VAL A 972 0.89 -5.55 -30.32
C VAL A 972 -0.60 -5.28 -30.32
N ASP A 973 -1.06 -4.31 -29.52
CA ASP A 973 -2.48 -4.11 -29.28
C ASP A 973 -2.92 -2.73 -29.74
N TYR A 974 -4.04 -2.70 -30.45
CA TYR A 974 -4.77 -1.47 -30.70
C TYR A 974 -4.97 -0.69 -29.40
N LYS A 975 -5.47 -1.39 -28.39
CA LYS A 975 -5.71 -0.84 -27.05
C LYS A 975 -5.81 -1.96 -26.02
N MET A 976 -5.33 -1.69 -24.80
CA MET A 976 -5.59 -2.50 -23.62
C MET A 976 -6.41 -1.68 -22.64
N SER A 977 -7.41 -2.28 -21.99
CA SER A 977 -8.11 -1.64 -20.88
C SER A 977 -7.17 -1.41 -19.71
N GLY A 978 -7.41 -0.34 -18.96
CA GLY A 978 -6.60 0.06 -17.82
C GLY A 978 -6.49 -1.00 -16.74
N VAL A 979 -5.67 -0.74 -15.74
CA VAL A 979 -5.45 -1.65 -14.61
C VAL A 979 -6.34 -1.31 -13.40
N GLY A 980 -6.64 -0.02 -13.17
CA GLY A 980 -7.46 0.43 -12.05
C GLY A 980 -6.88 0.15 -10.67
N SER A 981 -7.76 0.09 -9.65
CA SER A 981 -7.43 -0.29 -8.26
C SER A 981 -8.59 -1.05 -7.59
N ASN A 982 -9.38 -1.76 -8.37
CA ASN A 982 -10.68 -2.30 -7.97
C ASN A 982 -10.65 -3.77 -7.50
N SER A 983 -9.53 -4.28 -7.04
CA SER A 983 -9.48 -5.50 -6.22
C SER A 983 -10.24 -5.30 -4.89
N CYS A 984 -10.16 -4.08 -4.36
CA CYS A 984 -11.07 -3.52 -3.38
C CYS A 984 -11.30 -2.05 -3.75
N GLY A 985 -12.47 -1.70 -4.27
CA GLY A 985 -12.72 -0.31 -4.68
C GLY A 985 -13.63 -0.15 -5.91
N PRO A 986 -13.71 1.07 -6.45
CA PRO A 986 -14.64 1.38 -7.55
C PRO A 986 -14.23 0.67 -8.83
N ALA A 987 -15.23 0.37 -9.66
CA ALA A 987 -15.01 -0.23 -10.96
C ALA A 987 -14.13 0.67 -11.86
N LEU A 988 -13.33 0.04 -12.74
CA LEU A 988 -12.50 0.75 -13.72
C LEU A 988 -13.36 1.78 -14.48
N LYS A 989 -12.87 3.02 -14.58
CA LYS A 989 -13.59 4.12 -15.25
C LYS A 989 -13.83 3.83 -16.73
N GLU A 990 -14.97 4.28 -17.25
CA GLU A 990 -15.37 4.03 -18.65
C GLU A 990 -14.32 4.51 -19.66
N GLN A 991 -13.67 5.62 -19.40
CA GLN A 991 -12.60 6.16 -20.27
C GLN A 991 -11.38 5.24 -20.42
N TYR A 992 -11.16 4.35 -19.48
CA TYR A 992 -10.05 3.38 -19.48
C TYR A 992 -10.47 1.99 -19.97
N ARG A 993 -11.73 1.79 -20.37
CA ARG A 993 -12.24 0.53 -20.91
C ARG A 993 -12.13 0.52 -22.42
N LEU A 994 -11.77 -0.61 -23.00
CA LEU A 994 -11.93 -0.86 -24.45
C LEU A 994 -13.38 -1.31 -24.71
N ASN A 995 -14.27 -0.33 -24.79
CA ASN A 995 -15.71 -0.54 -24.91
C ASN A 995 -16.30 0.00 -26.21
N GLU A 996 -15.46 0.49 -27.12
CA GLU A 996 -15.85 0.88 -28.47
C GLU A 996 -16.59 -0.27 -29.16
N THR A 997 -17.65 0.04 -29.91
CA THR A 997 -18.41 -0.95 -30.69
C THR A 997 -17.85 -1.12 -32.11
N GLU A 998 -17.08 -0.15 -32.59
CA GLU A 998 -16.47 -0.13 -33.95
C GLU A 998 -15.17 0.67 -33.91
N TRP A 999 -14.11 0.14 -34.55
CA TRP A 999 -12.83 0.85 -34.69
C TRP A 999 -12.04 0.36 -35.89
N ASP A 1000 -11.13 1.24 -36.36
CA ASP A 1000 -10.13 0.95 -37.40
C ASP A 1000 -8.73 0.98 -36.79
N TRP A 1001 -7.87 0.03 -37.23
CA TRP A 1001 -6.49 -0.06 -36.77
C TRP A 1001 -5.57 -0.51 -37.91
N SER A 1002 -4.40 0.15 -38.01
CA SER A 1002 -3.41 -0.13 -39.05
C SER A 1002 -2.01 -0.22 -38.45
N ILE A 1003 -1.28 -1.28 -38.84
CA ILE A 1003 0.13 -1.47 -38.52
C ILE A 1003 0.91 -1.91 -39.75
N SER A 1004 2.21 -1.66 -39.74
CA SER A 1004 3.15 -2.07 -40.76
C SER A 1004 4.22 -2.99 -40.14
N LEU A 1005 4.42 -4.13 -40.81
CA LEU A 1005 5.44 -5.14 -40.44
C LEU A 1005 6.58 -5.11 -41.44
N GLN A 1006 7.81 -5.11 -40.96
CA GLN A 1006 9.00 -5.19 -41.80
C GLN A 1006 9.97 -6.23 -41.27
N ILE A 1007 10.48 -7.04 -42.20
CA ILE A 1007 11.49 -8.09 -41.99
C ILE A 1007 12.80 -7.55 -42.55
N LYS A 1008 13.81 -7.40 -41.70
CA LYS A 1008 15.14 -6.92 -42.07
C LYS A 1008 16.23 -7.96 -41.85
#